data_98e31de6e87ee15e9fd60a02cab0d9ea
#
_entry.id   98e31de6e87ee15e9fd60a02cab0d9ea
#
_cell.length_a   1.000
_cell.length_b   1.000
_cell.length_c   1.000
_cell.angle_alpha   90.00
_cell.angle_beta   90.00
_cell.angle_gamma   90.00
#
_symmetry.space_group_name_H-M   'P 1'
#
loop_
_entity.id
_entity.type
_entity.pdbx_description
1 polymer ?
#
loop_
_entity_poly.entity_id
_entity_poly.type
_entity_poly.pdbx_seq_one_letter_code
_entity_poly.pdbx_strand_id
1 'polypeptide(L)'
;SHLLIMLIIELLCFNYVFFMFPTEFDYGDYEEPHKNCSEAEVIKGGSVSYSRGGLEGSVLTYHCKAGHYPYPVNSRVCNSEGDWSVMVLPNGKIVSTATCKEVLCPAQLQLENGEFLPRKQWFKVGETQAFSCKEGYALRGSVQRNCTELGQWTGTTPVCDDQTEDCRNPGTPPGAMRSGSRFRIGDKVKYRCQSGLDLLGPDVRECLNVREWSGPDPRCQAQYTFDLPETVAQAMGGSLSAVMEVSSPELRKKDQGFGRAMKVAEGRLNIFILLDTSGSISEEDFTKAKQATANLIRKLGSYDVEMKFDIISYATEPKDIITIMDPSSSSVDFVVRRLMDFNHTSHGKKTGTNLYNALNEVYKRLAWLKEQKDGRFNETQNVILIETDGYSNMGNNPQHILSFIRELLGYKGSAIDNTAEELLDVYVFGIGQNVKRTELKNIASSKIKEQHLFVLSSYTVLGEIFNSMINDTAVTKCGVAKEHDFKTLQAGNTRPWQVAITWVSPCQGAILTENWIITAAHCLIKLNGGEVENATARNGNTKASSIILHPDFNINRLRNKNVNEFYDYDVALIYVSSKIKLSSEARPICLPCTKASNRALKMSPDSTCEKHENSLLDLGETQAYFISQGKTRKQTHIQNNEKRKNCIDQFGPALSSNKLVNLTDVVTNRFLCTGGSAAHKDELTCKGDSGGPLFLRKGMRYFQVGVVSWGTKYVCDSNSKPSSDIPEDARDFHISVFSIIPWLKQHLGKDLDFLPI
;
A
#
# COMPACT_ATOMS: atom_id res chain seq x y z
N SER A 1 -52.19 18.39 -40.13
CA SER A 1 -51.89 18.56 -41.56
C SER A 1 -50.37 18.74 -41.83
N HIS A 2 -49.54 18.94 -40.86
CA HIS A 2 -48.09 19.03 -41.06
C HIS A 2 -47.31 17.69 -40.86
N LEU A 3 -47.96 16.66 -40.33
CA LEU A 3 -47.35 15.35 -40.13
C LEU A 3 -47.43 14.46 -41.39
N LEU A 4 -48.37 14.76 -42.28
CA LEU A 4 -48.57 13.96 -43.51
C LEU A 4 -47.60 14.38 -44.65
N ILE A 5 -47.03 15.58 -44.58
CA ILE A 5 -46.09 16.09 -45.58
C ILE A 5 -44.67 15.61 -45.33
N MET A 6 -44.29 15.39 -44.09
CA MET A 6 -42.99 14.82 -43.71
C MET A 6 -42.85 13.34 -44.09
N LEU A 7 -43.91 12.53 -43.98
CA LEU A 7 -43.91 11.13 -44.36
C LEU A 7 -43.87 10.86 -45.86
N ILE A 8 -44.30 11.84 -46.71
CA ILE A 8 -44.26 11.70 -48.17
C ILE A 8 -42.88 12.10 -48.71
N ILE A 9 -42.12 12.94 -48.02
CA ILE A 9 -40.75 13.31 -48.39
C ILE A 9 -39.75 12.19 -48.09
N GLU A 10 -39.94 11.45 -47.01
CA GLU A 10 -39.09 10.26 -46.69
C GLU A 10 -39.34 9.08 -47.65
N LEU A 11 -40.56 8.89 -48.14
CA LEU A 11 -40.90 7.83 -49.10
C LEU A 11 -40.50 8.08 -50.57
N LEU A 12 -40.21 9.35 -50.90
CA LEU A 12 -39.74 9.71 -52.27
C LEU A 12 -38.20 9.76 -52.35
N CYS A 13 -37.49 9.84 -51.28
CA CYS A 13 -36.02 9.71 -51.28
C CYS A 13 -35.50 8.27 -51.29
N PHE A 14 -36.36 7.26 -50.98
CA PHE A 14 -35.92 5.84 -50.95
C PHE A 14 -36.08 5.10 -52.30
N ASN A 15 -36.65 5.68 -53.35
CA ASN A 15 -36.88 5.02 -54.63
C ASN A 15 -36.06 5.57 -55.83
N TYR A 16 -35.03 6.40 -55.57
CA TYR A 16 -34.17 6.90 -56.65
C TYR A 16 -32.68 6.58 -56.51
N VAL A 17 -32.29 5.63 -55.68
CA VAL A 17 -30.89 5.20 -55.45
C VAL A 17 -30.64 3.73 -55.87
N PHE A 18 -31.40 3.22 -56.85
CA PHE A 18 -31.06 1.96 -57.49
C PHE A 18 -31.09 2.13 -59.00
N PHE A 19 -30.00 2.62 -59.58
CA PHE A 19 -29.49 2.35 -60.92
C PHE A 19 -28.46 3.42 -61.29
N MET A 20 -27.25 3.31 -60.74
CA MET A 20 -26.02 3.66 -61.44
C MET A 20 -24.90 2.84 -60.82
N PHE A 21 -24.38 1.90 -61.57
CA PHE A 21 -23.14 1.21 -61.29
C PHE A 21 -22.01 2.23 -61.19
N PRO A 22 -21.28 2.32 -60.08
CA PRO A 22 -19.93 2.86 -60.13
C PRO A 22 -19.02 1.66 -60.46
N THR A 23 -18.29 1.76 -61.53
CA THR A 23 -17.03 1.05 -61.73
C THR A 23 -16.22 1.16 -60.44
N GLU A 24 -15.82 0.01 -59.90
CA GLU A 24 -14.81 -0.09 -58.86
C GLU A 24 -13.55 0.67 -59.31
N PHE A 25 -13.41 1.91 -58.83
CA PHE A 25 -12.09 2.47 -58.63
C PHE A 25 -11.61 1.91 -57.29
N ASP A 26 -10.78 0.88 -57.41
CA ASP A 26 -9.89 0.41 -56.39
C ASP A 26 -8.99 1.61 -55.99
N TYR A 27 -9.43 2.38 -54.95
CA TYR A 27 -8.54 3.21 -54.17
C TYR A 27 -7.74 2.22 -53.32
N GLY A 28 -6.71 1.66 -53.92
CA GLY A 28 -5.63 1.10 -53.15
C GLY A 28 -5.26 2.13 -52.10
N ASP A 29 -5.49 1.80 -50.83
CA ASP A 29 -4.84 2.43 -49.71
C ASP A 29 -3.34 2.38 -50.04
N TYR A 30 -2.82 3.46 -50.63
CA TYR A 30 -1.39 3.72 -50.59
C TYR A 30 -1.09 4.05 -49.11
N GLU A 31 -0.97 3.01 -48.25
CA GLU A 31 -0.17 3.09 -47.09
C GLU A 31 1.24 3.47 -47.57
N GLU A 32 1.64 4.72 -47.39
CA GLU A 32 3.03 5.09 -47.55
C GLU A 32 3.84 4.10 -46.71
N PRO A 33 4.86 3.44 -47.28
CA PRO A 33 5.63 2.45 -46.54
C PRO A 33 6.18 3.11 -45.30
N HIS A 34 5.66 2.75 -44.11
CA HIS A 34 6.17 3.24 -42.82
C HIS A 34 7.65 2.98 -42.83
N LYS A 35 8.46 4.04 -42.83
CA LYS A 35 9.90 3.93 -42.73
C LYS A 35 10.23 3.50 -41.31
N ASN A 36 10.76 2.29 -41.17
CA ASN A 36 11.24 1.81 -39.88
C ASN A 36 12.58 2.45 -39.53
N CYS A 37 12.77 2.79 -38.25
CA CYS A 37 14.06 3.20 -37.73
C CYS A 37 15.08 2.07 -37.80
N SER A 38 16.35 2.41 -37.98
CA SER A 38 17.44 1.43 -38.05
C SER A 38 17.63 0.66 -36.73
N GLU A 39 17.67 -0.67 -36.81
CA GLU A 39 18.02 -1.54 -35.67
C GLU A 39 19.54 -1.78 -35.53
N ALA A 40 20.37 -1.08 -36.32
CA ALA A 40 21.82 -1.17 -36.30
C ALA A 40 22.46 -0.13 -35.34
N GLU A 41 21.70 0.51 -34.48
CA GLU A 41 22.20 1.47 -33.49
C GLU A 41 23.11 0.79 -32.46
N VAL A 42 24.18 1.47 -32.08
CA VAL A 42 25.18 0.96 -31.14
C VAL A 42 25.53 1.99 -30.08
N ILE A 43 25.96 1.53 -28.93
CA ILE A 43 26.59 2.34 -27.89
C ILE A 43 28.00 1.86 -27.64
N LYS A 44 28.98 2.78 -27.56
CA LYS A 44 30.35 2.41 -27.25
C LYS A 44 30.50 1.93 -25.80
N GLY A 45 30.82 0.66 -25.61
CA GLY A 45 31.02 0.05 -24.31
C GLY A 45 29.78 -0.53 -23.65
N GLY A 46 28.69 -0.75 -24.40
CA GLY A 46 27.46 -1.29 -23.91
C GLY A 46 26.66 -2.08 -24.96
N SER A 47 25.37 -2.26 -24.72
CA SER A 47 24.40 -2.94 -25.59
C SER A 47 23.15 -2.07 -25.78
N VAL A 48 22.31 -2.47 -26.75
CA VAL A 48 21.09 -1.76 -27.12
C VAL A 48 19.92 -2.74 -27.09
N SER A 49 18.76 -2.28 -26.69
CA SER A 49 17.50 -3.02 -26.80
C SER A 49 16.41 -2.14 -27.44
N TYR A 50 15.44 -2.76 -28.07
CA TYR A 50 14.33 -2.10 -28.75
C TYR A 50 13.01 -2.61 -28.19
N SER A 51 12.08 -1.72 -27.88
CA SER A 51 10.78 -2.13 -27.33
C SER A 51 9.88 -2.84 -28.36
N ARG A 52 9.92 -2.41 -29.61
CA ARG A 52 9.15 -2.95 -30.74
C ARG A 52 9.93 -2.91 -32.07
N GLY A 53 11.23 -3.21 -32.02
CA GLY A 53 12.09 -3.09 -33.19
C GLY A 53 12.18 -1.65 -33.73
N GLY A 54 12.23 -1.49 -35.06
CA GLY A 54 12.29 -0.19 -35.73
C GLY A 54 10.95 0.50 -35.99
N LEU A 55 9.84 0.01 -35.45
CA LEU A 55 8.51 0.60 -35.69
C LEU A 55 8.38 2.00 -35.09
N GLU A 56 7.55 2.85 -35.70
CA GLU A 56 7.20 4.17 -35.16
C GLU A 56 6.73 4.08 -33.70
N GLY A 57 7.22 4.97 -32.85
CA GLY A 57 6.98 4.97 -31.42
C GLY A 57 7.73 3.89 -30.63
N SER A 58 8.60 3.09 -31.30
CA SER A 58 9.51 2.20 -30.58
C SER A 58 10.52 3.01 -29.76
N VAL A 59 10.89 2.49 -28.58
CA VAL A 59 11.96 3.04 -27.73
C VAL A 59 13.20 2.18 -27.85
N LEU A 60 14.29 2.80 -28.27
CA LEU A 60 15.64 2.26 -28.21
C LEU A 60 16.21 2.61 -26.84
N THR A 61 16.67 1.62 -26.08
CA THR A 61 17.29 1.81 -24.78
C THR A 61 18.76 1.37 -24.79
N TYR A 62 19.63 2.23 -24.29
CA TYR A 62 21.04 1.97 -24.15
C TYR A 62 21.36 1.35 -22.79
N HIS A 63 22.15 0.30 -22.77
CA HIS A 63 22.55 -0.41 -21.55
C HIS A 63 24.08 -0.35 -21.38
N CYS A 64 24.53 0.03 -20.19
CA CYS A 64 25.93 0.00 -19.80
C CYS A 64 26.17 -1.03 -18.70
N LYS A 65 27.42 -1.48 -18.54
CA LYS A 65 27.80 -2.33 -17.40
C LYS A 65 27.62 -1.57 -16.07
N ALA A 66 27.53 -2.30 -14.98
CA ALA A 66 27.46 -1.73 -13.63
C ALA A 66 28.53 -0.66 -13.39
N GLY A 67 28.18 0.43 -12.69
CA GLY A 67 29.06 1.58 -12.47
C GLY A 67 29.30 2.46 -13.71
N HIS A 68 28.53 2.30 -14.77
CA HIS A 68 28.56 3.14 -15.97
C HIS A 68 27.14 3.55 -16.37
N TYR A 69 27.01 4.68 -17.06
CA TYR A 69 25.75 5.22 -17.55
C TYR A 69 25.83 5.60 -19.02
N PRO A 70 24.73 5.49 -19.78
CA PRO A 70 24.65 5.95 -21.17
C PRO A 70 24.73 7.47 -21.27
N TYR A 71 25.51 7.97 -22.20
CA TYR A 71 25.69 9.41 -22.44
C TYR A 71 25.66 9.69 -23.95
N PRO A 72 24.98 10.74 -24.45
CA PRO A 72 24.30 11.80 -23.70
C PRO A 72 22.88 11.48 -23.26
N VAL A 73 22.27 10.40 -23.78
CA VAL A 73 20.89 9.98 -23.47
C VAL A 73 20.85 8.49 -23.13
N ASN A 74 19.87 8.06 -22.38
CA ASN A 74 19.66 6.64 -22.05
C ASN A 74 18.72 5.93 -23.03
N SER A 75 17.88 6.69 -23.75
CA SER A 75 16.91 6.15 -24.71
C SER A 75 16.66 7.12 -25.87
N ARG A 76 16.10 6.60 -26.97
CA ARG A 76 15.66 7.35 -28.14
C ARG A 76 14.33 6.78 -28.62
N VAL A 77 13.46 7.62 -29.18
CA VAL A 77 12.16 7.24 -29.72
C VAL A 77 12.21 7.30 -31.25
N CYS A 78 11.65 6.31 -31.91
CA CYS A 78 11.49 6.27 -33.36
C CYS A 78 10.33 7.18 -33.77
N ASN A 79 10.60 8.17 -34.64
CA ASN A 79 9.58 9.08 -35.19
C ASN A 79 8.88 8.50 -36.42
N SER A 80 7.87 9.19 -36.92
CA SER A 80 7.10 8.81 -38.13
C SER A 80 7.93 8.87 -39.42
N GLU A 81 9.09 9.54 -39.42
CA GLU A 81 9.97 9.65 -40.58
C GLU A 81 10.96 8.48 -40.69
N GLY A 82 10.96 7.58 -39.69
CA GLY A 82 11.87 6.43 -39.61
C GLY A 82 13.23 6.77 -39.03
N ASP A 83 13.32 7.90 -38.26
CA ASP A 83 14.55 8.33 -37.62
C ASP A 83 14.43 8.26 -36.09
N TRP A 84 15.51 7.85 -35.45
CA TRP A 84 15.62 7.92 -33.99
C TRP A 84 15.80 9.38 -33.53
N SER A 85 15.12 9.78 -32.46
CA SER A 85 15.25 11.10 -31.87
C SER A 85 16.72 11.50 -31.68
N VAL A 86 17.07 12.77 -31.94
CA VAL A 86 18.45 13.25 -31.96
C VAL A 86 19.10 13.25 -30.57
N MET A 87 20.39 12.94 -30.48
CA MET A 87 21.16 13.05 -29.26
C MET A 87 21.87 14.40 -29.19
N VAL A 88 21.59 15.18 -28.15
CA VAL A 88 22.14 16.52 -27.96
C VAL A 88 22.98 16.57 -26.69
N LEU A 89 24.20 17.10 -26.81
CA LEU A 89 25.06 17.36 -25.66
C LEU A 89 24.59 18.59 -24.87
N PRO A 90 24.99 18.77 -23.60
CA PRO A 90 24.63 19.96 -22.80
C PRO A 90 25.02 21.29 -23.43
N ASN A 91 26.00 21.32 -24.33
CA ASN A 91 26.41 22.51 -25.09
C ASN A 91 25.62 22.73 -26.39
N GLY A 92 24.54 21.97 -26.62
CA GLY A 92 23.69 22.06 -27.81
C GLY A 92 24.25 21.33 -29.06
N LYS A 93 25.40 20.69 -28.99
CA LYS A 93 25.98 19.95 -30.13
C LYS A 93 25.25 18.60 -30.31
N ILE A 94 24.80 18.31 -31.54
CA ILE A 94 24.25 17.02 -31.91
C ILE A 94 25.38 16.01 -32.11
N VAL A 95 25.18 14.79 -31.60
CA VAL A 95 26.11 13.64 -31.75
C VAL A 95 25.35 12.43 -32.29
N SER A 96 26.03 11.58 -33.04
CA SER A 96 25.48 10.40 -33.68
C SER A 96 25.72 9.09 -32.90
N THR A 97 26.62 9.09 -31.91
CA THR A 97 26.99 7.87 -31.19
C THR A 97 26.95 8.09 -29.70
N ALA A 98 26.22 7.21 -29.00
CA ALA A 98 26.22 7.16 -27.56
C ALA A 98 27.46 6.43 -27.01
N THR A 99 27.84 6.75 -25.78
CA THR A 99 28.99 6.13 -25.08
C THR A 99 28.64 5.85 -23.62
N CYS A 100 29.11 4.72 -23.09
CA CYS A 100 29.06 4.44 -21.66
C CYS A 100 30.15 5.21 -20.92
N LYS A 101 29.76 6.04 -19.94
CA LYS A 101 30.68 6.78 -19.07
C LYS A 101 30.70 6.21 -17.68
N GLU A 102 31.82 6.32 -16.95
CA GLU A 102 31.90 5.92 -15.54
C GLU A 102 30.98 6.78 -14.66
N VAL A 103 30.28 6.13 -13.74
CA VAL A 103 29.56 6.81 -12.65
C VAL A 103 30.56 7.36 -11.65
N LEU A 104 30.41 8.62 -11.29
CA LEU A 104 31.27 9.32 -10.35
C LEU A 104 30.44 9.96 -9.24
N CYS A 105 30.90 9.89 -8.00
CA CYS A 105 30.32 10.62 -6.88
C CYS A 105 31.00 11.98 -6.71
N PRO A 106 30.25 13.08 -6.51
CA PRO A 106 30.84 14.37 -6.19
C PRO A 106 31.43 14.35 -4.77
N ALA A 107 32.61 14.94 -4.60
CA ALA A 107 33.29 14.97 -3.30
C ALA A 107 32.59 15.87 -2.27
N GLN A 108 32.82 15.60 -0.99
CA GLN A 108 32.66 16.61 0.05
C GLN A 108 33.71 17.69 -0.18
N LEU A 109 33.29 18.91 -0.52
CA LEU A 109 34.19 20.01 -0.86
C LEU A 109 34.48 20.92 0.35
N GLN A 110 33.61 20.91 1.35
CA GLN A 110 33.67 21.77 2.51
C GLN A 110 33.20 21.01 3.75
N LEU A 111 34.04 21.00 4.79
CA LEU A 111 33.70 20.52 6.13
C LEU A 111 34.19 21.59 7.13
N GLU A 112 33.29 22.41 7.60
CA GLU A 112 33.58 23.46 8.56
C GLU A 112 34.04 22.84 9.89
N ASN A 113 35.12 23.38 10.48
CA ASN A 113 35.74 22.84 11.71
C ASN A 113 36.16 21.37 11.65
N GLY A 114 36.47 20.87 10.44
CA GLY A 114 36.93 19.51 10.23
C GLY A 114 37.85 19.36 9.02
N GLU A 115 38.26 18.12 8.80
CA GLU A 115 39.12 17.74 7.68
C GLU A 115 38.55 16.51 6.99
N PHE A 116 38.87 16.34 5.70
CA PHE A 116 38.46 15.19 4.92
C PHE A 116 39.60 14.73 3.98
N LEU A 117 39.70 13.43 3.80
CA LEU A 117 40.72 12.81 2.95
C LEU A 117 40.11 11.63 2.18
N PRO A 118 40.58 11.38 0.94
CA PRO A 118 41.45 12.23 0.13
C PRO A 118 40.73 13.48 -0.42
N ARG A 119 41.47 14.53 -0.75
CA ARG A 119 40.93 15.75 -1.36
C ARG A 119 40.93 15.60 -2.87
N LYS A 120 39.77 15.19 -3.42
CA LYS A 120 39.46 15.06 -4.86
C LYS A 120 38.18 15.81 -5.14
N GLN A 121 37.86 16.07 -6.42
CA GLN A 121 36.59 16.65 -6.82
C GLN A 121 35.55 15.54 -7.13
N TRP A 122 36.02 14.39 -7.61
CA TRP A 122 35.20 13.26 -8.03
C TRP A 122 35.80 11.95 -7.55
N PHE A 123 34.95 11.01 -7.20
CA PHE A 123 35.29 9.67 -6.72
C PHE A 123 34.67 8.61 -7.62
N LYS A 124 35.43 7.56 -7.93
CA LYS A 124 34.95 6.38 -8.64
C LYS A 124 34.11 5.49 -7.70
N VAL A 125 33.27 4.64 -8.29
CA VAL A 125 32.53 3.61 -7.56
C VAL A 125 33.49 2.76 -6.71
N GLY A 126 33.15 2.56 -5.45
CA GLY A 126 33.97 1.83 -4.46
C GLY A 126 35.04 2.68 -3.76
N GLU A 127 35.38 3.87 -4.25
CA GLU A 127 36.29 4.76 -3.53
C GLU A 127 35.64 5.38 -2.30
N THR A 128 36.44 5.69 -1.31
CA THR A 128 36.00 6.19 0.00
C THR A 128 36.55 7.58 0.31
N GLN A 129 35.79 8.35 1.09
CA GLN A 129 36.21 9.60 1.68
C GLN A 129 35.99 9.55 3.20
N ALA A 130 37.00 9.88 3.99
CA ALA A 130 36.99 9.87 5.45
C ALA A 130 36.97 11.29 6.01
N PHE A 131 36.40 11.46 7.21
CA PHE A 131 36.12 12.75 7.84
C PHE A 131 36.52 12.74 9.31
N SER A 132 37.07 13.87 9.76
CA SER A 132 37.38 14.11 11.16
C SER A 132 37.09 15.56 11.56
N CYS A 133 36.76 15.79 12.82
CA CYS A 133 36.53 17.13 13.35
C CYS A 133 37.75 17.62 14.15
N LYS A 134 37.93 18.93 14.19
CA LYS A 134 38.90 19.58 15.07
C LYS A 134 38.51 19.41 16.55
N GLU A 135 39.49 19.57 17.43
CA GLU A 135 39.26 19.51 18.84
C GLU A 135 38.18 20.53 19.29
N GLY A 136 37.28 20.10 20.15
CA GLY A 136 36.11 20.87 20.60
C GLY A 136 34.83 20.71 19.75
N TYR A 137 34.90 20.00 18.60
CA TYR A 137 33.74 19.74 17.72
C TYR A 137 33.41 18.26 17.67
N ALA A 138 32.13 17.92 17.81
CA ALA A 138 31.64 16.55 17.68
C ALA A 138 31.30 16.23 16.22
N LEU A 139 31.79 15.09 15.70
CA LEU A 139 31.41 14.59 14.39
C LEU A 139 30.02 13.97 14.46
N ARG A 140 29.11 14.51 13.66
CA ARG A 140 27.77 13.96 13.40
C ARG A 140 27.73 13.48 11.95
N GLY A 141 27.05 12.38 11.71
CA GLY A 141 27.06 11.71 10.41
C GLY A 141 28.15 10.66 10.32
N SER A 142 28.49 10.25 9.11
CA SER A 142 29.38 9.12 8.87
C SER A 142 30.86 9.56 8.92
N VAL A 143 31.68 8.82 9.66
CA VAL A 143 33.16 9.03 9.71
C VAL A 143 33.83 8.68 8.37
N GLN A 144 33.18 7.85 7.56
CA GLN A 144 33.63 7.41 6.24
C GLN A 144 32.44 7.12 5.35
N ARG A 145 32.56 7.44 4.07
CA ARG A 145 31.51 7.21 3.07
C ARG A 145 32.10 6.58 1.83
N ASN A 146 31.36 5.67 1.19
CA ASN A 146 31.76 4.97 -0.03
C ASN A 146 30.88 5.42 -1.19
N CYS A 147 31.47 5.62 -2.37
CA CYS A 147 30.76 5.92 -3.60
C CYS A 147 30.07 4.66 -4.15
N THR A 148 28.75 4.73 -4.40
CA THR A 148 27.95 3.61 -4.92
C THR A 148 27.80 3.66 -6.44
N GLU A 149 27.38 2.56 -7.05
CA GLU A 149 27.06 2.46 -8.50
C GLU A 149 25.93 3.39 -8.95
N LEU A 150 25.11 3.89 -8.03
CA LEU A 150 24.06 4.88 -8.30
C LEU A 150 24.56 6.33 -8.25
N GLY A 151 25.86 6.56 -8.08
CA GLY A 151 26.43 7.90 -7.95
C GLY A 151 26.14 8.58 -6.61
N GLN A 152 25.71 7.82 -5.61
CA GLN A 152 25.39 8.28 -4.25
C GLN A 152 26.45 7.82 -3.25
N TRP A 153 26.58 8.58 -2.18
CA TRP A 153 27.41 8.21 -1.05
C TRP A 153 26.65 7.38 -0.03
N THR A 154 27.29 6.34 0.50
CA THR A 154 26.74 5.60 1.64
C THR A 154 26.68 6.48 2.90
N GLY A 155 25.78 6.15 3.84
CA GLY A 155 25.67 6.86 5.12
C GLY A 155 25.15 8.29 4.99
N THR A 156 25.44 9.13 6.01
CA THR A 156 24.92 10.49 6.14
C THR A 156 26.02 11.54 5.99
N THR A 157 25.65 12.76 5.56
CA THR A 157 26.59 13.89 5.41
C THR A 157 27.30 14.20 6.72
N PRO A 158 28.65 14.26 6.75
CA PRO A 158 29.42 14.60 7.94
C PRO A 158 29.29 16.08 8.29
N VAL A 159 29.16 16.37 9.58
CA VAL A 159 29.06 17.72 10.12
C VAL A 159 29.85 17.80 11.42
N CYS A 160 30.70 18.80 11.57
CA CYS A 160 31.37 19.12 12.84
C CYS A 160 30.57 20.23 13.54
N ASP A 161 30.02 19.93 14.72
CA ASP A 161 29.10 20.80 15.45
C ASP A 161 29.48 20.88 16.92
N ASP A 162 29.55 22.09 17.49
CA ASP A 162 29.78 22.34 18.90
C ASP A 162 28.48 22.55 19.71
N GLN A 163 27.33 22.57 19.03
CA GLN A 163 25.97 22.70 19.57
C GLN A 163 25.71 24.04 20.30
N THR A 164 26.46 25.08 20.02
CA THR A 164 26.38 26.39 20.71
C THR A 164 25.37 27.34 20.07
N GLU A 165 24.96 27.13 18.82
CA GLU A 165 24.05 28.01 18.07
C GLU A 165 22.57 27.59 18.21
N ASP A 166 21.64 28.48 17.87
CA ASP A 166 20.20 28.20 17.92
C ASP A 166 19.76 27.05 17.02
N CYS A 167 20.15 27.12 15.72
CA CYS A 167 20.00 25.99 14.81
C CYS A 167 21.31 25.20 14.75
N ARG A 168 21.21 23.91 14.60
CA ARG A 168 22.38 23.05 14.40
C ARG A 168 23.05 23.36 13.06
N ASN A 169 24.38 23.15 12.99
CA ASN A 169 25.09 23.27 11.71
C ASN A 169 24.40 22.38 10.64
N PRO A 170 23.87 22.98 9.54
CA PRO A 170 23.12 22.23 8.54
C PRO A 170 23.99 21.37 7.61
N GLY A 171 25.31 21.45 7.76
CA GLY A 171 26.26 20.78 6.91
C GLY A 171 26.32 21.32 5.49
N THR A 172 27.20 20.72 4.69
CA THR A 172 27.35 20.99 3.25
C THR A 172 27.24 19.66 2.52
N PRO A 173 26.26 19.44 1.65
CA PRO A 173 26.15 18.17 0.93
C PRO A 173 27.32 17.97 -0.05
N PRO A 174 27.64 16.72 -0.43
CA PRO A 174 28.67 16.45 -1.42
C PRO A 174 28.43 17.20 -2.74
N GLY A 175 29.47 17.73 -3.35
CA GLY A 175 29.36 18.53 -4.57
C GLY A 175 28.82 19.95 -4.37
N ALA A 176 28.51 20.34 -3.14
CA ALA A 176 28.03 21.69 -2.82
C ALA A 176 29.11 22.55 -2.16
N MET A 177 28.91 23.85 -2.30
CA MET A 177 29.52 24.89 -1.47
C MET A 177 28.42 25.65 -0.74
N ARG A 178 28.62 25.89 0.56
CA ARG A 178 27.73 26.65 1.42
C ARG A 178 28.35 27.99 1.78
N SER A 179 27.55 29.04 1.76
CA SER A 179 27.87 30.34 2.33
C SER A 179 26.93 30.63 3.51
N GLY A 180 27.43 31.32 4.52
CA GLY A 180 26.76 31.53 5.81
C GLY A 180 27.36 30.62 6.88
N SER A 181 27.90 31.24 7.97
CA SER A 181 28.62 30.57 9.07
C SER A 181 27.98 30.83 10.44
N ARG A 182 26.85 31.51 10.48
CA ARG A 182 26.05 31.77 11.70
C ARG A 182 24.74 31.03 11.57
N PHE A 183 24.23 30.53 12.70
CA PHE A 183 23.05 29.66 12.72
C PHE A 183 22.06 30.08 13.79
N ARG A 184 21.96 31.40 14.06
CA ARG A 184 20.94 31.97 14.95
C ARG A 184 19.61 32.09 14.25
N ILE A 185 18.54 32.21 15.03
CA ILE A 185 17.19 32.46 14.49
C ILE A 185 17.20 33.67 13.56
N GLY A 186 16.70 33.49 12.32
CA GLY A 186 16.70 34.48 11.26
C GLY A 186 17.93 34.45 10.34
N ASP A 187 19.03 33.78 10.72
CA ASP A 187 20.20 33.65 9.84
C ASP A 187 19.90 32.75 8.64
N LYS A 188 20.58 33.04 7.52
CA LYS A 188 20.40 32.34 6.27
C LYS A 188 21.69 31.69 5.81
N VAL A 189 21.57 30.50 5.25
CA VAL A 189 22.65 29.78 4.54
C VAL A 189 22.24 29.60 3.10
N LYS A 190 23.21 29.74 2.17
CA LYS A 190 22.99 29.56 0.74
C LYS A 190 23.87 28.46 0.20
N TYR A 191 23.30 27.59 -0.65
CA TYR A 191 23.95 26.46 -1.26
C TYR A 191 24.11 26.65 -2.77
N ARG A 192 25.22 26.20 -3.31
CA ARG A 192 25.51 26.19 -4.73
C ARG A 192 26.22 24.88 -5.06
N CYS A 193 25.74 24.17 -6.07
CA CYS A 193 26.40 22.97 -6.57
C CYS A 193 27.57 23.32 -7.52
N GLN A 194 28.57 22.43 -7.58
CA GLN A 194 29.62 22.50 -8.61
C GLN A 194 29.01 22.29 -10.01
N SER A 195 29.77 22.70 -11.03
CA SER A 195 29.34 22.57 -12.44
C SER A 195 29.01 21.11 -12.78
N GLY A 196 27.91 20.90 -13.50
CA GLY A 196 27.43 19.57 -13.93
C GLY A 196 26.56 18.85 -12.90
N LEU A 197 26.20 19.50 -11.78
CA LEU A 197 25.25 18.97 -10.79
C LEU A 197 24.03 19.88 -10.66
N ASP A 198 22.87 19.27 -10.54
CA ASP A 198 21.61 19.92 -10.25
C ASP A 198 21.41 20.05 -8.73
N LEU A 199 20.91 21.23 -8.27
CA LEU A 199 20.55 21.44 -6.89
C LEU A 199 19.11 21.00 -6.65
N LEU A 200 18.92 19.95 -5.90
CA LEU A 200 17.62 19.47 -5.42
C LEU A 200 17.39 19.95 -3.98
N GLY A 201 16.22 20.54 -3.73
CA GLY A 201 15.92 21.23 -2.47
C GLY A 201 16.19 22.75 -2.56
N PRO A 202 15.97 23.51 -1.47
CA PRO A 202 16.13 24.97 -1.45
C PRO A 202 17.59 25.36 -1.61
N ASP A 203 17.84 26.45 -2.36
CA ASP A 203 19.16 27.06 -2.46
C ASP A 203 19.49 27.97 -1.26
N VAL A 204 18.46 28.47 -0.58
CA VAL A 204 18.58 29.26 0.65
C VAL A 204 17.72 28.62 1.73
N ARG A 205 18.29 28.47 2.92
CA ARG A 205 17.57 28.02 4.13
C ARG A 205 17.73 29.08 5.23
N GLU A 206 16.67 29.26 6.01
CA GLU A 206 16.62 30.16 7.15
C GLU A 206 16.44 29.37 8.44
N CYS A 207 17.17 29.78 9.50
CA CYS A 207 16.95 29.22 10.84
C CYS A 207 15.67 29.81 11.42
N LEU A 208 14.66 28.96 11.61
CA LEU A 208 13.32 29.35 12.05
C LEU A 208 13.23 29.47 13.59
N ASN A 209 12.19 30.15 14.08
CA ASN A 209 11.90 30.28 15.50
C ASN A 209 11.78 28.94 16.26
N VAL A 210 11.48 27.85 15.54
CA VAL A 210 11.43 26.48 16.08
C VAL A 210 12.80 25.83 16.19
N ARG A 211 13.89 26.57 15.93
CA ARG A 211 15.30 26.13 15.91
C ARG A 211 15.58 25.02 14.88
N GLU A 212 14.87 25.05 13.78
CA GLU A 212 15.05 24.17 12.64
C GLU A 212 15.25 24.97 11.35
N TRP A 213 15.98 24.40 10.40
CA TRP A 213 16.18 25.00 9.09
C TRP A 213 14.93 24.86 8.21
N SER A 214 14.57 25.91 7.50
CA SER A 214 13.48 25.90 6.55
C SER A 214 13.72 24.88 5.44
N GLY A 215 12.66 24.18 4.99
CA GLY A 215 12.69 23.20 3.90
C GLY A 215 13.52 21.93 4.15
N PRO A 216 13.60 21.05 3.17
CA PRO A 216 14.41 19.84 3.21
C PRO A 216 15.90 20.13 3.07
N ASP A 217 16.74 19.15 3.41
CA ASP A 217 18.17 19.22 3.17
C ASP A 217 18.48 19.22 1.66
N PRO A 218 19.25 20.20 1.15
CA PRO A 218 19.58 20.28 -0.26
C PRO A 218 20.55 19.16 -0.67
N ARG A 219 20.50 18.76 -1.95
CA ARG A 219 21.36 17.73 -2.54
C ARG A 219 21.89 18.21 -3.88
N CYS A 220 23.13 17.89 -4.19
CA CYS A 220 23.74 18.12 -5.50
C CYS A 220 23.87 16.78 -6.24
N GLN A 221 23.14 16.61 -7.33
CA GLN A 221 23.08 15.35 -8.07
C GLN A 221 23.36 15.54 -9.55
N ALA A 222 24.15 14.61 -10.14
CA ALA A 222 24.31 14.51 -11.58
C ALA A 222 23.09 13.86 -12.22
N GLN A 223 22.91 14.00 -13.54
CA GLN A 223 21.77 13.42 -14.27
C GLN A 223 21.69 11.88 -14.14
N TYR A 224 22.84 11.22 -13.99
CA TYR A 224 22.93 9.77 -13.81
C TYR A 224 22.85 9.30 -12.34
N THR A 225 22.65 10.22 -11.41
CA THR A 225 22.53 9.91 -9.97
C THR A 225 21.08 9.61 -9.62
N PHE A 226 20.85 8.51 -8.91
CA PHE A 226 19.52 8.10 -8.46
C PHE A 226 19.50 7.94 -6.95
N ASP A 227 18.32 8.17 -6.34
CA ASP A 227 18.15 8.00 -4.91
C ASP A 227 18.18 6.51 -4.53
N LEU A 228 18.78 6.19 -3.39
CA LEU A 228 18.86 4.83 -2.88
C LEU A 228 17.47 4.35 -2.42
N PRO A 229 17.02 3.15 -2.83
CA PRO A 229 15.67 2.63 -2.52
C PRO A 229 15.37 2.64 -1.02
N GLU A 230 16.33 2.26 -0.17
CA GLU A 230 16.18 2.22 1.28
C GLU A 230 15.97 3.62 1.87
N THR A 231 16.72 4.61 1.36
CA THR A 231 16.61 6.01 1.79
C THR A 231 15.25 6.60 1.41
N VAL A 232 14.78 6.31 0.19
CA VAL A 232 13.45 6.76 -0.28
C VAL A 232 12.35 6.10 0.53
N ALA A 233 12.42 4.79 0.72
CA ALA A 233 11.45 4.03 1.50
C ALA A 233 11.36 4.55 2.95
N GLN A 234 12.48 4.88 3.57
CA GLN A 234 12.53 5.44 4.92
C GLN A 234 11.95 6.86 4.96
N ALA A 235 12.34 7.74 4.04
CA ALA A 235 11.90 9.13 4.00
C ALA A 235 10.39 9.23 3.75
N MET A 236 9.89 8.55 2.71
CA MET A 236 8.47 8.54 2.37
C MET A 236 7.64 7.78 3.41
N GLY A 237 8.12 6.62 3.86
CA GLY A 237 7.46 5.82 4.88
C GLY A 237 7.30 6.58 6.19
N GLY A 238 8.33 7.30 6.64
CA GLY A 238 8.28 8.16 7.82
C GLY A 238 7.26 9.29 7.69
N SER A 239 7.29 10.01 6.57
CA SER A 239 6.38 11.13 6.30
C SER A 239 4.92 10.68 6.16
N LEU A 240 4.62 9.64 5.37
CA LEU A 240 3.27 9.10 5.20
C LEU A 240 2.75 8.42 6.47
N SER A 241 3.59 7.69 7.22
CA SER A 241 3.17 7.09 8.49
C SER A 241 2.77 8.14 9.51
N ALA A 242 3.50 9.26 9.58
CA ALA A 242 3.16 10.37 10.48
C ALA A 242 1.79 10.98 10.15
N VAL A 243 1.42 11.03 8.87
CA VAL A 243 0.09 11.48 8.41
C VAL A 243 -1.00 10.46 8.71
N MET A 244 -0.68 9.16 8.72
CA MET A 244 -1.65 8.07 8.88
C MET A 244 -1.79 7.54 10.31
N GLU A 245 -0.86 7.85 11.21
CA GLU A 245 -0.96 7.47 12.62
C GLU A 245 -1.85 8.46 13.36
N VAL A 246 -3.06 8.01 13.71
CA VAL A 246 -3.93 8.72 14.67
C VAL A 246 -3.27 8.61 16.04
N SER A 247 -2.48 9.61 16.41
CA SER A 247 -1.79 9.63 17.69
C SER A 247 -2.79 9.76 18.84
N SER A 248 -2.79 8.80 19.77
CA SER A 248 -3.44 9.01 21.07
C SER A 248 -2.77 10.20 21.80
N PRO A 249 -3.52 11.01 22.57
CA PRO A 249 -2.98 12.17 23.26
C PRO A 249 -1.78 11.89 24.18
N GLU A 250 -1.63 10.63 24.63
CA GLU A 250 -0.56 10.20 25.54
C GLU A 250 0.77 9.89 24.82
N LEU A 251 0.75 9.48 23.55
CA LEU A 251 1.95 9.23 22.74
C LEU A 251 2.60 10.52 22.22
N ARG A 252 1.87 11.65 22.16
CA ARG A 252 2.39 12.96 21.71
C ARG A 252 3.53 13.51 22.55
N LYS A 253 3.75 13.01 23.76
CA LYS A 253 4.79 13.50 24.68
C LYS A 253 6.13 12.77 24.56
N LYS A 254 6.23 11.63 23.87
CA LYS A 254 7.45 10.80 23.86
C LYS A 254 8.27 10.82 22.57
N ASP A 255 7.67 11.12 21.42
CA ASP A 255 8.38 11.11 20.13
C ASP A 255 8.44 12.50 19.49
N GLN A 256 9.38 13.33 19.97
CA GLN A 256 9.74 14.61 19.33
C GLN A 256 10.69 14.44 18.13
N GLY A 257 10.70 13.28 17.47
CA GLY A 257 11.67 12.97 16.43
C GLY A 257 11.23 13.17 14.98
N PHE A 258 9.96 13.00 14.63
CA PHE A 258 9.41 13.16 13.29
C PHE A 258 7.98 13.70 13.32
N GLY A 259 7.86 14.87 12.98
CA GLY A 259 7.06 15.92 12.72
C GLY A 259 5.59 16.01 12.80
N ARG A 260 4.73 15.38 12.10
CA ARG A 260 3.32 15.77 12.00
C ARG A 260 2.38 14.66 12.44
N ALA A 261 1.72 14.90 13.60
CA ALA A 261 0.51 14.12 13.91
C ALA A 261 -0.70 14.79 13.22
N MET A 262 -1.56 14.01 12.57
CA MET A 262 -2.87 14.51 12.17
C MET A 262 -3.55 15.18 13.37
N LYS A 263 -4.02 16.40 13.18
CA LYS A 263 -4.70 17.18 14.24
C LYS A 263 -6.08 16.61 14.58
N VAL A 264 -6.59 15.64 13.82
CA VAL A 264 -8.00 15.21 13.85
C VAL A 264 -8.11 13.79 14.40
N ALA A 265 -9.02 13.60 15.36
CA ALA A 265 -9.32 12.31 15.98
C ALA A 265 -9.94 11.29 14.99
N GLU A 266 -10.47 11.75 13.87
CA GLU A 266 -11.08 10.96 12.79
C GLU A 266 -10.36 11.28 11.47
N GLY A 267 -9.11 10.80 11.33
CA GLY A 267 -8.27 11.12 10.17
C GLY A 267 -8.91 10.74 8.84
N ARG A 268 -9.00 11.71 7.91
CA ARG A 268 -9.40 11.54 6.52
C ARG A 268 -8.27 11.87 5.59
N LEU A 269 -8.16 11.10 4.52
CA LEU A 269 -7.09 11.22 3.55
C LEU A 269 -7.62 11.11 2.13
N ASN A 270 -7.40 12.13 1.32
CA ASN A 270 -7.59 12.07 -0.12
C ASN A 270 -6.24 11.79 -0.78
N ILE A 271 -6.19 10.81 -1.66
CA ILE A 271 -4.97 10.40 -2.36
C ILE A 271 -5.21 10.53 -3.86
N PHE A 272 -4.53 11.49 -4.48
CA PHE A 272 -4.52 11.73 -5.91
C PHE A 272 -3.25 11.13 -6.49
N ILE A 273 -3.37 10.23 -7.46
CA ILE A 273 -2.24 9.57 -8.11
C ILE A 273 -2.26 9.92 -9.59
N LEU A 274 -1.20 10.59 -10.05
CA LEU A 274 -1.02 11.01 -11.43
C LEU A 274 0.01 10.11 -12.09
N LEU A 275 -0.44 9.27 -13.04
CA LEU A 275 0.39 8.30 -13.76
C LEU A 275 0.68 8.82 -15.16
N ASP A 276 1.94 9.07 -15.45
CA ASP A 276 2.39 9.43 -16.79
C ASP A 276 2.22 8.24 -17.74
N THR A 277 1.60 8.49 -18.88
CA THR A 277 1.40 7.55 -19.99
C THR A 277 1.77 8.18 -21.31
N SER A 278 2.68 9.14 -21.27
CA SER A 278 3.22 9.80 -22.45
C SER A 278 4.02 8.82 -23.33
N GLY A 279 4.35 9.25 -24.54
CA GLY A 279 4.98 8.39 -25.54
C GLY A 279 6.36 7.85 -25.20
N SER A 280 7.03 8.39 -24.19
CA SER A 280 8.31 7.89 -23.66
C SER A 280 8.16 6.65 -22.80
N ILE A 281 6.95 6.38 -22.27
CA ILE A 281 6.70 5.25 -21.38
C ILE A 281 6.27 4.02 -22.19
N SER A 282 7.03 2.93 -22.05
CA SER A 282 6.67 1.65 -22.68
C SER A 282 5.49 0.99 -21.97
N GLU A 283 4.77 0.08 -22.67
CA GLU A 283 3.69 -0.71 -22.08
C GLU A 283 4.19 -1.55 -20.89
N GLU A 284 5.43 -2.07 -20.97
CA GLU A 284 6.05 -2.82 -19.89
C GLU A 284 6.28 -1.93 -18.65
N ASP A 285 6.82 -0.72 -18.83
CA ASP A 285 7.08 0.21 -17.73
C ASP A 285 5.77 0.72 -17.12
N PHE A 286 4.76 1.00 -17.94
CA PHE A 286 3.44 1.35 -17.43
C PHE A 286 2.79 0.20 -16.64
N THR A 287 3.00 -1.05 -17.05
CA THR A 287 2.55 -2.21 -16.30
C THR A 287 3.25 -2.31 -14.94
N LYS A 288 4.56 -2.04 -14.89
CA LYS A 288 5.33 -1.97 -13.63
C LYS A 288 4.84 -0.82 -12.74
N ALA A 289 4.56 0.36 -13.32
CA ALA A 289 3.98 1.49 -12.61
C ALA A 289 2.62 1.12 -11.98
N LYS A 290 1.71 0.53 -12.76
CA LYS A 290 0.41 0.05 -12.23
C LYS A 290 0.57 -0.95 -11.09
N GLN A 291 1.49 -1.91 -11.19
CA GLN A 291 1.76 -2.88 -10.12
C GLN A 291 2.32 -2.23 -8.87
N ALA A 292 3.29 -1.32 -9.01
CA ALA A 292 3.87 -0.56 -7.91
C ALA A 292 2.78 0.26 -7.18
N THR A 293 2.00 1.02 -7.93
CA THR A 293 0.89 1.83 -7.42
C THR A 293 -0.20 0.99 -6.77
N ALA A 294 -0.56 -0.17 -7.35
CA ALA A 294 -1.51 -1.10 -6.75
C ALA A 294 -1.02 -1.63 -5.39
N ASN A 295 0.27 -1.94 -5.27
CA ASN A 295 0.87 -2.37 -4.00
C ASN A 295 0.85 -1.25 -2.97
N LEU A 296 1.16 -0.01 -3.36
CA LEU A 296 1.05 1.16 -2.50
C LEU A 296 -0.39 1.33 -1.99
N ILE A 297 -1.38 1.32 -2.88
CA ILE A 297 -2.81 1.47 -2.53
C ILE A 297 -3.24 0.40 -1.51
N ARG A 298 -2.85 -0.86 -1.71
CA ARG A 298 -3.17 -1.95 -0.75
C ARG A 298 -2.53 -1.69 0.61
N LYS A 299 -1.28 -1.24 0.65
CA LYS A 299 -0.59 -0.92 1.89
C LYS A 299 -1.21 0.26 2.61
N LEU A 300 -1.50 1.35 1.90
CA LEU A 300 -2.19 2.51 2.45
C LEU A 300 -3.57 2.12 2.99
N GLY A 301 -4.32 1.32 2.23
CA GLY A 301 -5.64 0.82 2.63
C GLY A 301 -5.64 -0.04 3.89
N SER A 302 -4.49 -0.55 4.33
CA SER A 302 -4.35 -1.30 5.59
C SER A 302 -4.35 -0.40 6.84
N TYR A 303 -4.22 0.91 6.69
CA TYR A 303 -4.28 1.86 7.81
C TYR A 303 -5.72 2.16 8.23
N ASP A 304 -5.89 2.52 9.51
CA ASP A 304 -7.20 2.77 10.13
C ASP A 304 -7.70 4.21 9.86
N VAL A 305 -7.43 4.73 8.67
CA VAL A 305 -7.79 6.07 8.21
C VAL A 305 -8.81 5.96 7.08
N GLU A 306 -9.84 6.81 7.09
CA GLU A 306 -10.77 6.91 5.97
C GLU A 306 -10.04 7.47 4.75
N MET A 307 -9.94 6.69 3.66
CA MET A 307 -9.21 7.10 2.45
C MET A 307 -10.14 7.11 1.25
N LYS A 308 -9.94 8.11 0.39
CA LYS A 308 -10.50 8.14 -0.95
C LYS A 308 -9.37 8.26 -1.97
N PHE A 309 -9.48 7.52 -3.05
CA PHE A 309 -8.49 7.51 -4.11
C PHE A 309 -9.04 8.18 -5.38
N ASP A 310 -8.18 8.96 -6.01
CA ASP A 310 -8.39 9.52 -7.36
C ASP A 310 -7.16 9.14 -8.19
N ILE A 311 -7.33 8.47 -9.33
CA ILE A 311 -6.22 8.05 -10.17
C ILE A 311 -6.45 8.57 -11.57
N ILE A 312 -5.51 9.35 -12.04
CA ILE A 312 -5.52 10.00 -13.35
C ILE A 312 -4.32 9.51 -14.16
N SER A 313 -4.58 8.92 -15.31
CA SER A 313 -3.57 8.68 -16.33
C SER A 313 -3.45 9.94 -17.19
N TYR A 314 -2.25 10.41 -17.48
CA TYR A 314 -2.09 11.60 -18.31
C TYR A 314 -1.02 11.44 -19.41
N ALA A 315 -1.34 12.02 -20.54
CA ALA A 315 -0.44 12.25 -21.66
C ALA A 315 -0.68 13.70 -22.15
N THR A 316 -1.07 13.92 -23.40
CA THR A 316 -1.53 15.25 -23.88
C THR A 316 -2.78 15.73 -23.13
N GLU A 317 -3.68 14.78 -22.82
CA GLU A 317 -4.92 15.00 -22.05
C GLU A 317 -4.98 14.02 -20.86
N PRO A 318 -5.59 14.40 -19.74
CA PRO A 318 -5.83 13.50 -18.63
C PRO A 318 -6.99 12.54 -18.92
N LYS A 319 -6.94 11.35 -18.36
CA LYS A 319 -8.02 10.34 -18.37
C LYS A 319 -8.21 9.75 -16.98
N ASP A 320 -9.45 9.72 -16.54
CA ASP A 320 -9.80 9.15 -15.25
C ASP A 320 -9.73 7.63 -15.28
N ILE A 321 -8.96 7.05 -14.37
CA ILE A 321 -9.00 5.62 -14.06
C ILE A 321 -10.07 5.39 -13.00
N ILE A 322 -10.06 6.22 -11.97
CA ILE A 322 -11.12 6.36 -10.95
C ILE A 322 -11.13 7.79 -10.43
N THR A 323 -12.31 8.33 -10.16
CA THR A 323 -12.47 9.65 -9.57
C THR A 323 -12.85 9.57 -8.10
N ILE A 324 -12.37 10.51 -7.29
CA ILE A 324 -12.71 10.66 -5.87
C ILE A 324 -14.20 10.89 -5.63
N MET A 325 -14.94 11.33 -6.67
CA MET A 325 -16.40 11.50 -6.63
C MET A 325 -17.16 10.17 -6.69
N ASP A 326 -16.52 9.09 -7.15
CA ASP A 326 -17.12 7.75 -7.16
C ASP A 326 -17.25 7.24 -5.71
N PRO A 327 -18.44 6.82 -5.27
CA PRO A 327 -18.62 6.22 -3.94
C PRO A 327 -17.69 5.04 -3.66
N SER A 328 -17.30 4.30 -4.71
CA SER A 328 -16.39 3.15 -4.60
C SER A 328 -14.91 3.55 -4.51
N SER A 329 -14.57 4.85 -4.57
CA SER A 329 -13.20 5.35 -4.49
C SER A 329 -12.50 5.06 -3.15
N SER A 330 -13.26 4.70 -2.11
CA SER A 330 -12.73 4.23 -0.83
C SER A 330 -12.49 2.71 -0.78
N SER A 331 -12.97 1.95 -1.77
CA SER A 331 -12.80 0.51 -1.84
C SER A 331 -11.47 0.15 -2.52
N VAL A 332 -10.48 -0.28 -1.75
CA VAL A 332 -9.14 -0.65 -2.25
C VAL A 332 -9.22 -1.69 -3.37
N ASP A 333 -10.05 -2.73 -3.21
CA ASP A 333 -10.16 -3.79 -4.21
C ASP A 333 -10.76 -3.28 -5.53
N PHE A 334 -11.74 -2.38 -5.43
CA PHE A 334 -12.35 -1.75 -6.61
C PHE A 334 -11.35 -0.83 -7.31
N VAL A 335 -10.65 0.03 -6.56
CA VAL A 335 -9.65 0.97 -7.08
C VAL A 335 -8.52 0.21 -7.78
N VAL A 336 -7.97 -0.83 -7.14
CA VAL A 336 -6.90 -1.64 -7.71
C VAL A 336 -7.36 -2.37 -8.97
N ARG A 337 -8.58 -2.91 -9.01
CA ARG A 337 -9.13 -3.55 -10.22
C ARG A 337 -9.22 -2.54 -11.37
N ARG A 338 -9.81 -1.36 -11.13
CA ARG A 338 -9.91 -0.29 -12.15
C ARG A 338 -8.53 0.13 -12.68
N LEU A 339 -7.54 0.24 -11.78
CA LEU A 339 -6.16 0.56 -12.16
C LEU A 339 -5.54 -0.54 -13.04
N MET A 340 -5.68 -1.81 -12.67
CA MET A 340 -5.09 -2.92 -13.42
C MET A 340 -5.74 -3.13 -14.77
N ASP A 341 -7.05 -2.89 -14.89
CA ASP A 341 -7.82 -3.01 -16.14
C ASP A 341 -7.56 -1.84 -17.13
N PHE A 342 -6.92 -0.74 -16.67
CA PHE A 342 -6.66 0.39 -17.54
C PHE A 342 -5.58 0.10 -18.59
N ASN A 343 -5.88 0.40 -19.86
CA ASN A 343 -5.00 0.10 -20.99
C ASN A 343 -4.07 1.28 -21.30
N HIS A 344 -2.78 1.00 -21.48
CA HIS A 344 -1.75 1.96 -21.89
C HIS A 344 -2.12 2.69 -23.19
N THR A 345 -2.68 2.00 -24.16
CA THR A 345 -3.07 2.56 -25.46
C THR A 345 -4.29 3.48 -25.43
N SER A 346 -4.90 3.69 -24.26
CA SER A 346 -6.12 4.51 -24.12
C SER A 346 -5.95 5.94 -24.64
N HIS A 347 -4.75 6.49 -24.62
CA HIS A 347 -4.47 7.86 -25.11
C HIS A 347 -4.31 7.94 -26.64
N GLY A 348 -4.27 6.81 -27.36
CA GLY A 348 -4.13 6.76 -28.81
C GLY A 348 -2.85 7.46 -29.27
N LYS A 349 -2.98 8.37 -30.26
CA LYS A 349 -1.85 9.15 -30.81
C LYS A 349 -1.51 10.40 -30.01
N LYS A 350 -2.20 10.70 -28.90
CA LYS A 350 -2.00 11.91 -28.08
C LYS A 350 -0.96 11.63 -26.98
N THR A 351 0.31 11.61 -27.34
CA THR A 351 1.41 11.10 -26.53
C THR A 351 2.30 12.17 -25.84
N GLY A 352 1.92 13.47 -25.93
CA GLY A 352 2.64 14.54 -25.22
C GLY A 352 2.46 14.46 -23.71
N THR A 353 3.33 15.11 -22.94
CA THR A 353 3.30 15.12 -21.48
C THR A 353 2.73 16.45 -20.98
N ASN A 354 1.50 16.45 -20.43
CA ASN A 354 0.80 17.65 -19.96
C ASN A 354 0.40 17.50 -18.48
N LEU A 355 1.36 17.66 -17.60
CA LEU A 355 1.15 17.57 -16.15
C LEU A 355 0.25 18.72 -15.63
N TYR A 356 0.27 19.88 -16.28
CA TYR A 356 -0.62 21.00 -15.91
C TYR A 356 -2.10 20.58 -15.97
N ASN A 357 -2.52 19.93 -17.06
CA ASN A 357 -3.91 19.49 -17.21
C ASN A 357 -4.28 18.39 -16.20
N ALA A 358 -3.36 17.48 -15.88
CA ALA A 358 -3.58 16.46 -14.86
C ALA A 358 -3.80 17.09 -13.46
N LEU A 359 -2.95 18.05 -13.08
CA LEU A 359 -3.11 18.82 -11.83
C LEU A 359 -4.37 19.70 -11.83
N ASN A 360 -4.79 20.20 -12.99
CA ASN A 360 -6.04 20.96 -13.10
C ASN A 360 -7.28 20.11 -12.82
N GLU A 361 -7.25 18.82 -13.19
CA GLU A 361 -8.30 17.89 -12.75
C GLU A 361 -8.30 17.72 -11.23
N VAL A 362 -7.14 17.57 -10.60
CA VAL A 362 -7.04 17.55 -9.13
C VAL A 362 -7.63 18.80 -8.50
N TYR A 363 -7.31 19.98 -9.04
CA TYR A 363 -7.89 21.26 -8.60
C TYR A 363 -9.42 21.25 -8.67
N LYS A 364 -10.00 20.83 -9.80
CA LYS A 364 -11.46 20.74 -9.98
C LYS A 364 -12.10 19.80 -8.96
N ARG A 365 -11.48 18.64 -8.68
CA ARG A 365 -11.93 17.67 -7.67
C ARG A 365 -11.93 18.29 -6.27
N LEU A 366 -10.84 18.95 -5.89
CA LEU A 366 -10.72 19.62 -4.59
C LEU A 366 -11.72 20.78 -4.45
N ALA A 367 -11.94 21.58 -5.52
CA ALA A 367 -12.95 22.62 -5.54
C ALA A 367 -14.36 22.04 -5.34
N TRP A 368 -14.69 20.94 -6.03
CA TRP A 368 -15.95 20.25 -5.86
C TRP A 368 -16.13 19.73 -4.43
N LEU A 369 -15.08 19.09 -3.84
CA LEU A 369 -15.11 18.61 -2.45
C LEU A 369 -15.37 19.75 -1.45
N LYS A 370 -14.79 20.93 -1.70
CA LYS A 370 -15.02 22.12 -0.87
C LYS A 370 -16.47 22.60 -0.92
N GLU A 371 -17.12 22.51 -2.07
CA GLU A 371 -18.52 22.93 -2.27
C GLU A 371 -19.54 21.99 -1.60
N GLN A 372 -19.18 20.74 -1.32
CA GLN A 372 -20.07 19.74 -0.73
C GLN A 372 -20.54 20.08 0.70
N LYS A 373 -19.99 21.14 1.35
CA LYS A 373 -20.36 21.64 2.68
C LYS A 373 -20.41 20.56 3.79
N ASP A 374 -19.63 19.49 3.63
CA ASP A 374 -19.60 18.41 4.62
C ASP A 374 -18.84 18.83 5.91
N GLY A 375 -18.41 20.09 6.00
CA GLY A 375 -17.72 20.67 7.18
C GLY A 375 -16.32 20.16 7.42
N ARG A 376 -15.92 19.07 6.77
CA ARG A 376 -14.68 18.32 7.03
C ARG A 376 -13.57 18.54 6.01
N PHE A 377 -13.80 19.37 5.01
CA PHE A 377 -12.79 19.72 3.98
C PHE A 377 -11.49 20.26 4.60
N ASN A 378 -11.61 21.16 5.59
CA ASN A 378 -10.47 21.77 6.27
C ASN A 378 -9.77 20.83 7.29
N GLU A 379 -10.28 19.62 7.47
CA GLU A 379 -9.75 18.60 8.36
C GLU A 379 -9.18 17.41 7.57
N THR A 380 -9.31 17.43 6.24
CA THR A 380 -8.91 16.33 5.36
C THR A 380 -7.51 16.58 4.81
N GLN A 381 -6.60 15.63 5.03
CA GLN A 381 -5.27 15.63 4.42
C GLN A 381 -5.38 15.28 2.94
N ASN A 382 -4.65 15.98 2.09
CA ASN A 382 -4.59 15.73 0.66
C ASN A 382 -3.17 15.34 0.27
N VAL A 383 -3.00 14.20 -0.38
CA VAL A 383 -1.73 13.69 -0.88
C VAL A 383 -1.81 13.59 -2.38
N ILE A 384 -0.88 14.21 -3.09
CA ILE A 384 -0.73 14.11 -4.55
C ILE A 384 0.55 13.34 -4.81
N LEU A 385 0.45 12.21 -5.50
CA LEU A 385 1.57 11.38 -5.93
C LEU A 385 1.71 11.51 -7.44
N ILE A 386 2.88 11.96 -7.91
CA ILE A 386 3.16 12.16 -9.34
C ILE A 386 4.27 11.20 -9.75
N GLU A 387 4.00 10.35 -10.73
CA GLU A 387 4.96 9.43 -11.33
C GLU A 387 5.20 9.88 -12.78
N THR A 388 6.45 10.19 -13.16
CA THR A 388 6.80 10.66 -14.51
C THR A 388 8.23 10.26 -14.89
N ASP A 389 8.48 9.99 -16.16
CA ASP A 389 9.82 9.71 -16.72
C ASP A 389 10.38 10.92 -17.50
N GLY A 390 9.60 11.99 -17.65
CA GLY A 390 9.96 13.15 -18.46
C GLY A 390 9.74 14.48 -17.77
N TYR A 391 9.55 15.49 -18.61
CA TYR A 391 9.15 16.83 -18.21
C TYR A 391 7.88 17.22 -18.96
N SER A 392 7.11 18.14 -18.39
CA SER A 392 5.90 18.66 -19.05
C SER A 392 6.32 19.43 -20.30
N ASN A 393 6.06 18.84 -21.47
CA ASN A 393 6.38 19.42 -22.77
C ASN A 393 5.19 20.10 -23.45
N MET A 394 4.01 20.04 -22.81
CA MET A 394 2.76 20.63 -23.27
C MET A 394 2.02 21.34 -22.13
N GLY A 395 1.17 22.29 -22.49
CA GLY A 395 0.36 23.04 -21.52
C GLY A 395 1.12 24.16 -20.81
N ASN A 396 0.49 24.74 -19.80
CA ASN A 396 1.08 25.79 -18.97
C ASN A 396 2.02 25.21 -17.90
N ASN A 397 2.76 26.10 -17.21
CA ASN A 397 3.62 25.69 -16.11
C ASN A 397 2.82 25.02 -14.98
N PRO A 398 3.14 23.75 -14.60
CA PRO A 398 2.44 23.03 -13.53
C PRO A 398 2.45 23.75 -12.16
N GLN A 399 3.41 24.63 -11.90
CA GLN A 399 3.45 25.43 -10.66
C GLN A 399 2.25 26.38 -10.52
N HIS A 400 1.71 26.88 -11.62
CA HIS A 400 0.56 27.79 -11.56
C HIS A 400 -0.68 27.10 -10.99
N ILE A 401 -0.97 25.87 -11.45
CA ILE A 401 -2.15 25.16 -10.93
C ILE A 401 -1.94 24.71 -9.48
N LEU A 402 -0.72 24.38 -9.10
CA LEU A 402 -0.38 24.08 -7.69
C LEU A 402 -0.58 25.31 -6.79
N SER A 403 -0.32 26.53 -7.27
CA SER A 403 -0.61 27.74 -6.49
C SER A 403 -2.10 27.90 -6.24
N PHE A 404 -2.96 27.58 -7.23
CA PHE A 404 -4.42 27.59 -7.05
C PHE A 404 -4.90 26.49 -6.10
N ILE A 405 -4.30 25.29 -6.14
CA ILE A 405 -4.59 24.22 -5.17
C ILE A 405 -4.23 24.69 -3.75
N ARG A 406 -3.08 25.32 -3.56
CA ARG A 406 -2.66 25.87 -2.26
C ARG A 406 -3.63 26.96 -1.78
N GLU A 407 -4.00 27.90 -2.65
CA GLU A 407 -4.98 28.96 -2.33
C GLU A 407 -6.35 28.36 -1.96
N LEU A 408 -6.82 27.35 -2.69
CA LEU A 408 -8.07 26.64 -2.41
C LEU A 408 -8.09 26.02 -1.02
N LEU A 409 -6.95 25.49 -0.58
CA LEU A 409 -6.73 24.91 0.76
C LEU A 409 -6.45 25.96 1.85
N GLY A 410 -6.51 27.26 1.50
CA GLY A 410 -6.42 28.37 2.45
C GLY A 410 -5.01 28.88 2.71
N TYR A 411 -4.01 28.52 1.90
CA TYR A 411 -2.64 29.00 2.06
C TYR A 411 -2.44 30.37 1.43
N LYS A 412 -2.10 31.32 2.30
CA LYS A 412 -1.77 32.70 1.89
C LYS A 412 -0.30 32.95 2.19
N GLY A 413 0.55 33.11 1.20
CA GLY A 413 1.91 33.57 1.45
C GLY A 413 2.99 33.01 0.53
N SER A 414 4.20 33.60 0.64
CA SER A 414 5.37 33.21 -0.15
C SER A 414 5.89 31.82 0.26
N ALA A 415 6.57 31.16 -0.65
CA ALA A 415 7.11 29.79 -0.56
C ALA A 415 8.05 29.49 0.63
N ILE A 416 8.24 30.40 1.57
CA ILE A 416 9.18 30.29 2.68
C ILE A 416 8.49 29.81 3.98
N ASP A 417 7.17 29.95 4.09
CA ASP A 417 6.44 29.54 5.28
C ASP A 417 5.94 28.09 5.15
N ASN A 418 6.72 27.15 5.71
CA ASN A 418 6.43 25.71 5.67
C ASN A 418 5.20 25.30 6.50
N THR A 419 4.60 26.19 7.27
CA THR A 419 3.32 25.97 7.94
C THR A 419 2.16 25.97 6.94
N ALA A 420 2.38 26.49 5.72
CA ALA A 420 1.39 26.70 4.68
C ALA A 420 0.92 25.40 3.98
N GLU A 421 1.55 24.24 4.17
CA GLU A 421 1.14 22.98 3.53
C GLU A 421 0.74 21.92 4.57
N GLU A 422 0.09 22.28 5.67
CA GLU A 422 -0.32 21.32 6.70
C GLU A 422 -1.26 20.23 6.15
N LEU A 423 -2.16 20.58 5.23
CA LEU A 423 -3.17 19.69 4.64
C LEU A 423 -2.84 19.21 3.21
N LEU A 424 -1.62 19.49 2.73
CA LEU A 424 -1.19 19.12 1.39
C LEU A 424 0.20 18.49 1.43
N ASP A 425 0.36 17.36 0.76
CA ASP A 425 1.63 16.70 0.47
C ASP A 425 1.72 16.38 -1.00
N VAL A 426 2.72 16.92 -1.71
CA VAL A 426 2.97 16.63 -3.11
C VAL A 426 4.28 15.85 -3.22
N TYR A 427 4.18 14.54 -3.45
CA TYR A 427 5.31 13.66 -3.72
C TYR A 427 5.52 13.51 -5.22
N VAL A 428 6.76 13.62 -5.65
CA VAL A 428 7.13 13.51 -7.06
C VAL A 428 8.19 12.44 -7.23
N PHE A 429 7.91 11.46 -8.08
CA PHE A 429 8.82 10.41 -8.51
C PHE A 429 9.22 10.63 -9.95
N GLY A 430 10.45 11.11 -10.14
CA GLY A 430 11.07 11.20 -11.45
C GLY A 430 11.77 9.87 -11.77
N ILE A 431 11.43 9.23 -12.89
CA ILE A 431 11.93 7.92 -13.25
C ILE A 431 12.89 8.03 -14.45
N GLY A 432 14.11 7.54 -14.30
CA GLY A 432 15.12 7.57 -15.36
C GLY A 432 15.94 8.86 -15.45
N GLN A 433 16.74 8.97 -16.52
CA GLN A 433 17.68 10.09 -16.70
C GLN A 433 17.09 11.31 -17.37
N ASN A 434 15.95 11.15 -18.07
CA ASN A 434 15.35 12.21 -18.90
C ASN A 434 14.52 13.22 -18.10
N VAL A 435 14.36 13.02 -16.80
CA VAL A 435 13.56 13.91 -15.94
C VAL A 435 14.21 15.28 -15.78
N LYS A 436 13.42 16.33 -15.93
CA LYS A 436 13.85 17.70 -15.68
C LYS A 436 13.76 18.03 -14.19
N ARG A 437 14.79 17.68 -13.45
CA ARG A 437 14.86 17.75 -11.98
C ARG A 437 14.52 19.15 -11.43
N THR A 438 14.91 20.20 -12.15
CA THR A 438 14.61 21.60 -11.78
C THR A 438 13.10 21.93 -11.84
N GLU A 439 12.35 21.33 -12.75
CA GLU A 439 10.90 21.45 -12.82
C GLU A 439 10.24 20.64 -11.69
N LEU A 440 10.62 19.38 -11.54
CA LEU A 440 10.07 18.49 -10.51
C LEU A 440 10.32 19.00 -9.09
N LYS A 441 11.49 19.59 -8.82
CA LYS A 441 11.81 20.27 -7.57
C LYS A 441 10.79 21.34 -7.19
N ASN A 442 10.31 22.10 -8.16
CA ASN A 442 9.39 23.23 -7.94
C ASN A 442 7.93 22.76 -7.77
N ILE A 443 7.63 21.50 -8.13
CA ILE A 443 6.33 20.87 -7.98
C ILE A 443 6.19 20.20 -6.62
N ALA A 444 7.22 19.48 -6.18
CA ALA A 444 7.23 18.75 -4.92
C ALA A 444 7.08 19.67 -3.71
N SER A 445 6.39 19.21 -2.68
CA SER A 445 6.29 19.93 -1.39
C SER A 445 7.68 20.14 -0.78
N SER A 446 7.87 21.32 -0.16
CA SER A 446 9.13 21.71 0.47
C SER A 446 8.91 21.90 1.97
N LYS A 447 8.93 20.81 2.72
CA LYS A 447 8.66 20.78 4.17
C LYS A 447 9.94 20.60 4.98
N ILE A 448 9.91 21.05 6.25
CA ILE A 448 11.03 20.94 7.17
C ILE A 448 11.41 19.47 7.35
N LYS A 449 12.66 19.12 7.05
CA LYS A 449 13.22 17.77 7.19
C LYS A 449 12.53 16.65 6.39
N GLU A 450 11.57 16.97 5.52
CA GLU A 450 10.85 16.00 4.73
C GLU A 450 11.26 16.07 3.26
N GLN A 451 11.59 14.94 2.65
CA GLN A 451 11.90 14.83 1.24
C GLN A 451 10.65 14.39 0.47
N HIS A 452 10.25 15.15 -0.53
CA HIS A 452 9.08 14.88 -1.37
C HIS A 452 9.42 14.71 -2.86
N LEU A 453 10.67 15.01 -3.26
CA LEU A 453 11.19 14.72 -4.61
C LEU A 453 12.15 13.56 -4.55
N PHE A 454 11.87 12.52 -5.34
CA PHE A 454 12.70 11.33 -5.50
C PHE A 454 13.00 11.11 -6.97
N VAL A 455 14.26 10.75 -7.28
CA VAL A 455 14.71 10.45 -8.64
C VAL A 455 15.20 9.01 -8.66
N LEU A 456 14.51 8.14 -9.40
CA LEU A 456 14.69 6.70 -9.40
C LEU A 456 15.21 6.20 -10.75
N SER A 457 15.94 5.09 -10.76
CA SER A 457 16.49 4.53 -11.99
C SER A 457 15.44 3.84 -12.88
N SER A 458 14.38 3.29 -12.32
CA SER A 458 13.33 2.56 -13.05
C SER A 458 12.03 2.40 -12.27
N TYR A 459 10.94 2.03 -12.95
CA TYR A 459 9.67 1.65 -12.32
C TYR A 459 9.76 0.37 -11.48
N THR A 460 10.72 -0.52 -11.75
CA THR A 460 10.98 -1.69 -10.90
C THR A 460 11.44 -1.25 -9.51
N VAL A 461 12.36 -0.27 -9.44
CA VAL A 461 12.84 0.31 -8.17
C VAL A 461 11.70 1.02 -7.42
N LEU A 462 10.80 1.71 -8.13
CA LEU A 462 9.60 2.29 -7.52
C LEU A 462 8.75 1.21 -6.83
N GLY A 463 8.57 0.06 -7.48
CA GLY A 463 7.86 -1.09 -6.91
C GLY A 463 8.53 -1.63 -5.64
N GLU A 464 9.85 -1.75 -5.62
CA GLU A 464 10.63 -2.17 -4.45
C GLU A 464 10.47 -1.18 -3.29
N ILE A 465 10.54 0.12 -3.56
CA ILE A 465 10.33 1.19 -2.58
C ILE A 465 8.93 1.09 -1.98
N PHE A 466 7.89 1.03 -2.79
CA PHE A 466 6.51 0.94 -2.31
C PHE A 466 6.25 -0.36 -1.53
N ASN A 467 6.96 -1.44 -1.84
CA ASN A 467 6.90 -2.69 -1.08
C ASN A 467 7.61 -2.61 0.28
N SER A 468 8.69 -1.84 0.39
CA SER A 468 9.50 -1.73 1.61
C SER A 468 9.11 -0.55 2.52
N MET A 469 8.49 0.48 1.96
CA MET A 469 8.21 1.78 2.57
C MET A 469 7.37 1.70 3.86
N ILE A 470 6.39 0.82 3.88
CA ILE A 470 5.54 0.61 5.05
C ILE A 470 6.09 -0.61 5.78
N ASN A 471 6.64 -0.37 6.95
CA ASN A 471 7.10 -1.44 7.81
C ASN A 471 5.88 -2.29 8.24
N ASP A 472 5.77 -3.50 7.69
CA ASP A 472 4.75 -4.49 8.08
C ASP A 472 4.87 -4.89 9.55
N THR A 473 5.88 -4.39 10.26
CA THR A 473 6.13 -4.58 11.69
C THR A 473 5.49 -3.51 12.57
N ALA A 474 4.63 -2.64 12.07
CA ALA A 474 3.72 -1.87 12.92
C ALA A 474 2.80 -2.87 13.66
N VAL A 475 3.33 -3.31 14.77
CA VAL A 475 3.13 -4.59 15.46
C VAL A 475 1.76 -4.70 16.13
N THR A 476 1.04 -3.59 16.25
CA THR A 476 -0.24 -3.52 16.99
C THR A 476 -1.49 -3.64 16.11
N LYS A 477 -1.32 -3.74 14.79
CA LYS A 477 -2.48 -3.80 13.87
C LYS A 477 -2.99 -5.22 13.74
N CYS A 478 -4.22 -5.46 14.20
CA CYS A 478 -4.88 -6.75 14.04
C CYS A 478 -5.29 -7.03 12.58
N GLY A 479 -5.39 -8.30 12.22
CA GLY A 479 -6.00 -8.77 10.97
C GLY A 479 -5.23 -8.44 9.70
N VAL A 480 -3.94 -8.08 9.77
CA VAL A 480 -3.10 -7.80 8.60
C VAL A 480 -2.38 -9.07 8.17
N ALA A 481 -2.51 -9.45 6.89
CA ALA A 481 -1.81 -10.56 6.27
C ALA A 481 -1.24 -10.16 4.91
N LYS A 482 -0.17 -10.82 4.45
CA LYS A 482 0.35 -10.66 3.09
C LYS A 482 -0.49 -11.50 2.13
N GLU A 483 -1.16 -10.86 1.19
CA GLU A 483 -2.05 -11.53 0.23
C GLU A 483 -1.42 -11.86 -1.12
N HIS A 484 -0.26 -11.27 -1.42
CA HIS A 484 0.38 -11.49 -2.71
C HIS A 484 0.97 -12.89 -2.79
N ASP A 485 0.45 -13.65 -3.74
CA ASP A 485 0.98 -14.92 -4.18
C ASP A 485 0.92 -16.07 -3.15
N PHE A 486 -0.32 -16.54 -2.87
CA PHE A 486 -0.56 -17.75 -2.06
C PHE A 486 0.23 -19.00 -2.53
N LYS A 487 0.79 -18.96 -3.75
CA LYS A 487 1.60 -20.07 -4.29
C LYS A 487 3.07 -20.01 -3.90
N THR A 488 3.60 -18.81 -3.59
CA THR A 488 5.05 -18.59 -3.37
C THR A 488 5.40 -18.07 -1.97
N LEU A 489 4.43 -17.51 -1.20
CA LEU A 489 4.68 -16.97 0.13
C LEU A 489 4.75 -18.06 1.20
N GLN A 490 5.65 -17.89 2.17
CA GLN A 490 5.70 -18.72 3.37
C GLN A 490 4.35 -18.65 4.11
N ALA A 491 3.87 -19.80 4.55
CA ALA A 491 2.55 -19.95 5.18
C ALA A 491 2.31 -19.04 6.39
N GLY A 492 3.34 -18.64 7.15
CA GLY A 492 3.24 -17.73 8.27
C GLY A 492 2.75 -16.34 7.87
N ASN A 493 3.20 -15.80 6.73
CA ASN A 493 2.87 -14.44 6.29
C ASN A 493 1.42 -14.28 5.79
N THR A 494 0.77 -15.38 5.37
CA THR A 494 -0.61 -15.35 4.85
C THR A 494 -1.67 -15.56 5.93
N ARG A 495 -1.27 -15.97 7.13
CA ARG A 495 -2.15 -16.29 8.27
C ARG A 495 -1.42 -16.12 9.61
N PRO A 496 -0.92 -14.92 9.88
CA PRO A 496 -0.01 -14.69 11.01
C PRO A 496 -0.64 -14.89 12.40
N TRP A 497 -1.95 -15.02 12.48
CA TRP A 497 -2.68 -15.28 13.73
C TRP A 497 -2.85 -16.76 14.05
N GLN A 498 -2.53 -17.67 13.11
CA GLN A 498 -2.78 -19.09 13.27
C GLN A 498 -1.82 -19.74 14.26
N VAL A 499 -2.36 -20.47 15.22
CA VAL A 499 -1.61 -21.23 16.20
C VAL A 499 -2.01 -22.71 16.11
N ALA A 500 -1.02 -23.60 16.09
CA ALA A 500 -1.25 -25.03 16.26
C ALA A 500 -1.26 -25.38 17.75
N ILE A 501 -2.25 -26.16 18.19
CA ILE A 501 -2.41 -26.62 19.55
C ILE A 501 -2.32 -28.14 19.53
N THR A 502 -1.39 -28.71 20.29
CA THR A 502 -1.22 -30.16 20.44
C THR A 502 -1.42 -30.54 21.89
N TRP A 503 -2.49 -31.27 22.18
CA TRP A 503 -2.75 -31.84 23.51
C TRP A 503 -3.14 -33.30 23.37
N VAL A 504 -4.42 -33.64 23.40
CA VAL A 504 -4.93 -34.99 23.19
C VAL A 504 -5.08 -35.30 21.70
N SER A 505 -5.53 -34.29 20.94
CA SER A 505 -5.64 -34.32 19.49
C SER A 505 -5.11 -33.03 18.90
N PRO A 506 -4.68 -33.03 17.63
CA PRO A 506 -4.32 -31.80 16.95
C PRO A 506 -5.52 -30.83 16.88
N CYS A 507 -5.30 -29.60 17.31
CA CYS A 507 -6.26 -28.50 17.23
C CYS A 507 -5.56 -27.22 16.78
N GLN A 508 -6.34 -26.16 16.63
CA GLN A 508 -5.85 -24.85 16.20
C GLN A 508 -6.35 -23.76 17.15
N GLY A 509 -5.78 -22.58 17.01
CA GLY A 509 -6.21 -21.39 17.73
C GLY A 509 -5.83 -20.12 16.98
N ALA A 510 -6.21 -18.97 17.54
CA ALA A 510 -5.86 -17.67 16.99
C ALA A 510 -5.25 -16.75 18.06
N ILE A 511 -4.21 -15.99 17.66
CA ILE A 511 -3.61 -14.95 18.49
C ILE A 511 -4.58 -13.78 18.60
N LEU A 512 -4.92 -13.37 19.83
CA LEU A 512 -5.71 -12.20 20.13
C LEU A 512 -4.84 -11.02 20.60
N THR A 513 -3.81 -11.31 21.41
CA THR A 513 -2.82 -10.34 21.90
C THR A 513 -1.45 -11.00 22.06
N GLU A 514 -0.46 -10.29 22.53
CA GLU A 514 0.87 -10.84 22.84
C GLU A 514 0.84 -12.00 23.86
N ASN A 515 -0.21 -12.07 24.69
CA ASN A 515 -0.31 -13.05 25.75
C ASN A 515 -1.53 -13.99 25.63
N TRP A 516 -2.49 -13.70 24.74
CA TRP A 516 -3.75 -14.42 24.69
C TRP A 516 -4.02 -15.09 23.34
N ILE A 517 -4.43 -16.37 23.43
CA ILE A 517 -4.84 -17.20 22.30
C ILE A 517 -6.27 -17.70 22.59
N ILE A 518 -7.15 -17.69 21.57
CA ILE A 518 -8.47 -18.28 21.62
C ILE A 518 -8.49 -19.63 20.89
N THR A 519 -9.24 -20.59 21.42
CA THR A 519 -9.41 -21.94 20.84
C THR A 519 -10.74 -22.55 21.29
N ALA A 520 -11.07 -23.77 20.85
CA ALA A 520 -12.19 -24.54 21.35
C ALA A 520 -11.90 -25.20 22.69
N ALA A 521 -12.88 -25.28 23.58
CA ALA A 521 -12.75 -25.88 24.90
C ALA A 521 -12.50 -27.38 24.81
N HIS A 522 -13.18 -28.09 23.89
CA HIS A 522 -13.00 -29.56 23.73
C HIS A 522 -11.57 -29.94 23.33
N CYS A 523 -10.79 -29.03 22.77
CA CYS A 523 -9.38 -29.23 22.44
C CYS A 523 -8.48 -29.41 23.70
N LEU A 524 -8.95 -28.90 24.85
CA LEU A 524 -8.18 -28.76 26.08
C LEU A 524 -8.65 -29.70 27.20
N ILE A 525 -9.62 -30.58 26.92
CA ILE A 525 -10.15 -31.56 27.84
C ILE A 525 -9.79 -32.97 27.39
N LYS A 526 -9.58 -33.88 28.36
CA LYS A 526 -9.41 -35.31 28.11
C LYS A 526 -10.63 -36.05 28.68
N LEU A 527 -11.24 -36.88 27.86
CA LEU A 527 -12.37 -37.70 28.27
C LEU A 527 -11.81 -39.06 28.76
N ASN A 528 -11.76 -39.26 30.08
CA ASN A 528 -11.43 -40.56 30.69
C ASN A 528 -12.72 -41.19 31.22
N GLY A 529 -13.26 -42.19 30.51
CA GLY A 529 -14.41 -42.97 31.00
C GLY A 529 -15.67 -42.17 31.32
N GLY A 530 -15.78 -40.90 30.81
CA GLY A 530 -16.88 -39.97 31.05
C GLY A 530 -16.57 -38.83 32.03
N GLU A 531 -15.40 -38.85 32.67
CA GLU A 531 -14.90 -37.74 33.48
C GLU A 531 -13.99 -36.82 32.63
N VAL A 532 -14.03 -35.52 32.91
CA VAL A 532 -13.27 -34.48 32.19
C VAL A 532 -12.03 -34.10 32.98
N GLU A 533 -10.86 -34.43 32.46
CA GLU A 533 -9.58 -33.93 32.99
C GLU A 533 -9.17 -32.65 32.21
N ASN A 534 -8.86 -31.59 32.96
CA ASN A 534 -8.33 -30.33 32.37
C ASN A 534 -6.86 -30.53 31.96
N ALA A 535 -6.53 -29.97 30.80
CA ALA A 535 -5.18 -29.96 30.26
C ALA A 535 -4.19 -29.21 31.18
N THR A 536 -3.10 -29.84 31.54
CA THR A 536 -1.91 -29.11 31.99
C THR A 536 -1.06 -28.77 30.75
N ALA A 537 -1.02 -27.49 30.42
CA ALA A 537 -0.51 -27.05 29.14
C ALA A 537 0.99 -27.31 28.93
N ARG A 538 1.31 -28.11 27.93
CA ARG A 538 2.62 -28.13 27.29
C ARG A 538 2.42 -27.84 25.82
N ASN A 539 2.86 -26.68 25.38
CA ASN A 539 2.82 -26.34 23.98
C ASN A 539 4.20 -25.95 23.49
N GLY A 540 4.74 -26.69 22.54
CA GLY A 540 5.93 -26.40 21.76
C GLY A 540 6.98 -25.54 22.47
N ASN A 541 7.41 -24.46 21.88
CA ASN A 541 8.38 -23.52 22.44
C ASN A 541 7.78 -22.47 23.39
N THR A 542 6.44 -22.33 23.47
CA THR A 542 5.75 -21.37 24.35
C THR A 542 4.85 -22.11 25.32
N LYS A 543 5.18 -22.06 26.63
CA LYS A 543 4.38 -22.69 27.68
C LYS A 543 3.14 -21.88 27.98
N ALA A 544 1.95 -22.51 27.88
CA ALA A 544 0.74 -21.95 28.46
C ALA A 544 0.91 -21.90 29.99
N SER A 545 0.63 -20.72 30.57
CA SER A 545 0.67 -20.56 32.03
C SER A 545 -0.71 -20.66 32.67
N SER A 546 -1.78 -20.44 31.90
CA SER A 546 -3.16 -20.59 32.37
C SER A 546 -4.08 -20.95 31.21
N ILE A 547 -5.08 -21.77 31.49
CA ILE A 547 -6.16 -22.14 30.57
C ILE A 547 -7.48 -21.78 31.23
N ILE A 548 -8.35 -21.09 30.49
CA ILE A 548 -9.65 -20.66 30.97
C ILE A 548 -10.70 -21.20 29.99
N LEU A 549 -11.43 -22.22 30.41
CA LEU A 549 -12.62 -22.72 29.69
C LEU A 549 -13.82 -21.80 29.97
N HIS A 550 -14.72 -21.67 28.99
CA HIS A 550 -15.97 -20.98 29.26
C HIS A 550 -16.74 -21.71 30.39
N PRO A 551 -17.23 -21.02 31.43
CA PRO A 551 -17.82 -21.67 32.61
C PRO A 551 -19.07 -22.50 32.31
N ASP A 552 -19.79 -22.13 31.26
CA ASP A 552 -21.01 -22.84 30.83
C ASP A 552 -20.72 -24.00 29.86
N PHE A 553 -19.47 -24.22 29.48
CA PHE A 553 -19.09 -25.37 28.65
C PHE A 553 -19.18 -26.68 29.46
N ASN A 554 -20.03 -27.58 28.99
CA ASN A 554 -20.13 -28.91 29.54
C ASN A 554 -20.53 -29.91 28.46
N ILE A 555 -19.52 -30.66 27.98
CA ILE A 555 -19.69 -31.64 26.90
C ILE A 555 -20.70 -32.75 27.24
N ASN A 556 -20.87 -33.06 28.51
CA ASN A 556 -21.77 -34.11 29.01
C ASN A 556 -23.17 -33.61 29.40
N ARG A 557 -23.50 -32.32 29.22
CA ARG A 557 -24.72 -31.67 29.71
C ARG A 557 -26.01 -32.34 29.27
N LEU A 558 -26.06 -32.91 28.08
CA LEU A 558 -27.24 -33.55 27.51
C LEU A 558 -27.13 -35.08 27.41
N ARG A 559 -26.14 -35.69 28.10
CA ARG A 559 -25.92 -37.12 28.06
C ARG A 559 -27.09 -37.94 28.57
N ASN A 560 -27.82 -37.43 29.56
CA ASN A 560 -29.08 -38.00 30.08
C ASN A 560 -30.22 -37.98 29.06
N LYS A 561 -30.08 -37.19 27.98
CA LYS A 561 -31.03 -37.10 26.87
C LYS A 561 -30.50 -37.79 25.59
N ASN A 562 -29.52 -38.71 25.75
CA ASN A 562 -28.87 -39.45 24.66
C ASN A 562 -28.16 -38.58 23.63
N VAL A 563 -27.63 -37.42 24.03
CA VAL A 563 -26.69 -36.61 23.25
C VAL A 563 -25.32 -36.84 23.84
N ASN A 564 -24.46 -37.59 23.15
CA ASN A 564 -23.17 -38.02 23.66
C ASN A 564 -22.21 -36.87 23.92
N GLU A 565 -22.22 -35.86 23.06
CA GLU A 565 -21.37 -34.70 23.12
C GLU A 565 -22.17 -33.42 22.83
N PHE A 566 -22.03 -32.42 23.67
CA PHE A 566 -22.72 -31.15 23.58
C PHE A 566 -21.72 -30.01 23.59
N TYR A 567 -21.65 -29.25 22.50
CA TYR A 567 -20.62 -28.29 22.21
C TYR A 567 -21.02 -26.83 22.46
N ASP A 568 -22.11 -26.57 23.14
CA ASP A 568 -22.50 -25.18 23.46
C ASP A 568 -21.43 -24.54 24.36
N TYR A 569 -21.09 -23.27 24.08
CA TYR A 569 -19.97 -22.57 24.70
C TYR A 569 -18.60 -23.23 24.52
N ASP A 570 -18.40 -23.97 23.45
CA ASP A 570 -17.13 -24.65 23.15
C ASP A 570 -16.02 -23.66 22.80
N VAL A 571 -15.55 -22.92 23.80
CA VAL A 571 -14.50 -21.92 23.66
C VAL A 571 -13.62 -21.85 24.90
N ALA A 572 -12.33 -21.60 24.69
CA ALA A 572 -11.33 -21.44 25.73
C ALA A 572 -10.32 -20.34 25.40
N LEU A 573 -9.73 -19.76 26.44
CA LEU A 573 -8.62 -18.85 26.36
C LEU A 573 -7.36 -19.49 26.94
N ILE A 574 -6.24 -19.31 26.26
CA ILE A 574 -4.91 -19.74 26.70
C ILE A 574 -4.08 -18.48 26.98
N TYR A 575 -3.58 -18.32 28.20
CA TYR A 575 -2.64 -17.30 28.57
C TYR A 575 -1.22 -17.84 28.51
N VAL A 576 -0.32 -17.12 27.82
CA VAL A 576 1.09 -17.44 27.72
C VAL A 576 1.91 -16.41 28.51
N SER A 577 2.76 -16.89 29.43
CA SER A 577 3.60 -16.02 30.29
C SER A 577 4.74 -15.35 29.52
N SER A 578 5.27 -16.06 28.50
CA SER A 578 6.26 -15.50 27.60
C SER A 578 5.52 -14.83 26.45
N LYS A 579 5.65 -13.51 26.34
CA LYS A 579 5.00 -12.74 25.29
C LYS A 579 5.32 -13.30 23.90
N ILE A 580 4.30 -13.47 23.08
CA ILE A 580 4.44 -13.76 21.65
C ILE A 580 5.16 -12.60 21.01
N LYS A 581 6.32 -12.85 20.43
CA LYS A 581 7.05 -11.84 19.67
C LYS A 581 6.30 -11.57 18.37
N LEU A 582 5.56 -10.46 18.34
CA LEU A 582 4.78 -10.09 17.17
C LEU A 582 5.72 -9.72 15.99
N SER A 583 5.33 -10.12 14.79
CA SER A 583 6.08 -9.92 13.55
C SER A 583 5.13 -10.01 12.35
N SER A 584 5.64 -9.96 11.12
CA SER A 584 4.84 -10.27 9.91
C SER A 584 4.29 -11.71 9.89
N GLU A 585 4.88 -12.61 10.66
CA GLU A 585 4.53 -14.04 10.72
C GLU A 585 3.70 -14.43 11.95
N ALA A 586 3.62 -13.55 12.95
CA ALA A 586 2.86 -13.75 14.18
C ALA A 586 2.16 -12.44 14.59
N ARG A 587 0.86 -12.33 14.29
CA ARG A 587 0.03 -11.13 14.55
C ARG A 587 -1.34 -11.50 15.06
N PRO A 588 -1.98 -10.62 15.86
CA PRO A 588 -3.37 -10.80 16.26
C PRO A 588 -4.33 -10.76 15.06
N ILE A 589 -5.37 -11.58 15.09
CA ILE A 589 -6.57 -11.39 14.26
C ILE A 589 -7.44 -10.29 14.89
N CYS A 590 -8.22 -9.55 14.08
CA CYS A 590 -9.14 -8.56 14.63
C CYS A 590 -10.30 -9.27 15.36
N LEU A 591 -10.43 -8.98 16.67
CA LEU A 591 -11.55 -9.42 17.47
C LEU A 591 -12.68 -8.37 17.35
N PRO A 592 -13.87 -8.70 16.83
CA PRO A 592 -15.00 -7.78 16.78
C PRO A 592 -15.33 -7.16 18.14
N CYS A 593 -16.08 -6.08 18.16
CA CYS A 593 -16.49 -5.37 19.38
C CYS A 593 -15.33 -4.77 20.20
N THR A 594 -14.18 -4.57 19.58
CA THR A 594 -13.04 -3.84 20.17
C THR A 594 -12.79 -2.52 19.46
N LYS A 595 -12.19 -1.52 20.15
CA LYS A 595 -11.82 -0.24 19.54
C LYS A 595 -10.82 -0.43 18.37
N ALA A 596 -9.92 -1.41 18.48
CA ALA A 596 -8.99 -1.74 17.39
C ALA A 596 -9.76 -2.21 16.14
N SER A 597 -10.74 -3.10 16.30
CA SER A 597 -11.60 -3.54 15.21
C SER A 597 -12.52 -2.44 14.69
N ASN A 598 -13.00 -1.54 15.55
CA ASN A 598 -13.77 -0.38 15.13
C ASN A 598 -12.99 0.50 14.15
N ARG A 599 -11.75 0.82 14.49
CA ARG A 599 -10.84 1.55 13.60
C ARG A 599 -10.57 0.78 12.30
N ALA A 600 -10.32 -0.52 12.40
CA ALA A 600 -10.08 -1.38 11.23
C ALA A 600 -11.30 -1.45 10.28
N LEU A 601 -12.52 -1.35 10.81
CA LEU A 601 -13.78 -1.23 10.06
C LEU A 601 -14.05 0.19 9.55
N LYS A 602 -13.24 1.17 9.98
CA LYS A 602 -13.41 2.61 9.67
C LYS A 602 -14.79 3.13 10.09
N MET A 603 -15.26 2.69 11.25
CA MET A 603 -16.55 3.06 11.82
C MET A 603 -16.38 4.20 12.84
N SER A 604 -17.48 4.95 13.09
CA SER A 604 -17.50 6.02 14.09
C SER A 604 -17.04 5.53 15.47
N PRO A 605 -16.31 6.35 16.26
CA PRO A 605 -15.91 6.02 17.63
C PRO A 605 -17.08 5.61 18.56
N ASP A 606 -18.27 6.12 18.29
CA ASP A 606 -19.51 5.81 19.04
C ASP A 606 -20.20 4.53 18.58
N SER A 607 -19.53 3.70 17.77
CA SER A 607 -20.10 2.44 17.30
C SER A 607 -20.26 1.44 18.43
N THR A 608 -21.29 0.59 18.32
CA THR A 608 -21.60 -0.48 19.26
C THR A 608 -21.16 -1.83 18.72
N CYS A 609 -21.13 -2.84 19.60
CA CYS A 609 -20.88 -4.22 19.19
C CYS A 609 -21.92 -4.74 18.19
N GLU A 610 -23.19 -4.38 18.35
CA GLU A 610 -24.28 -4.70 17.42
C GLU A 610 -24.01 -4.16 16.00
N LYS A 611 -23.49 -2.92 15.88
CA LYS A 611 -23.12 -2.38 14.56
C LYS A 611 -21.98 -3.16 13.91
N HIS A 612 -21.04 -3.71 14.69
CA HIS A 612 -20.01 -4.61 14.17
C HIS A 612 -20.61 -5.90 13.65
N GLU A 613 -21.51 -6.53 14.41
CA GLU A 613 -22.17 -7.76 13.99
C GLU A 613 -22.95 -7.56 12.70
N ASN A 614 -23.77 -6.53 12.63
CA ASN A 614 -24.51 -6.17 11.42
C ASN A 614 -23.60 -5.88 10.23
N SER A 615 -22.48 -5.16 10.43
CA SER A 615 -21.52 -4.89 9.34
C SER A 615 -20.80 -6.13 8.82
N LEU A 616 -20.57 -7.12 9.68
CA LEU A 616 -19.80 -8.32 9.33
C LEU A 616 -20.68 -9.49 8.88
N LEU A 617 -21.93 -9.56 9.36
CA LEU A 617 -22.87 -10.68 9.17
C LEU A 617 -24.26 -10.26 8.65
N ASP A 618 -24.39 -9.08 8.04
CA ASP A 618 -25.70 -8.49 7.65
C ASP A 618 -26.40 -9.18 6.47
N LEU A 619 -25.65 -9.87 5.64
CA LEU A 619 -26.20 -10.56 4.46
C LEU A 619 -26.77 -11.93 4.82
N GLY A 620 -27.79 -12.38 4.11
CA GLY A 620 -28.35 -13.73 4.31
C GLY A 620 -27.34 -14.85 4.13
N GLU A 621 -26.23 -14.56 3.44
CA GLU A 621 -25.11 -15.46 3.23
C GLU A 621 -23.81 -14.65 3.19
N THR A 622 -22.85 -14.95 4.09
CA THR A 622 -21.61 -14.21 4.22
C THR A 622 -20.42 -15.12 3.95
N GLN A 623 -19.58 -14.74 2.96
CA GLN A 623 -18.34 -15.45 2.67
C GLN A 623 -17.38 -15.41 3.84
N ALA A 624 -16.89 -16.58 4.25
CA ALA A 624 -15.94 -16.74 5.34
C ALA A 624 -14.85 -17.75 4.97
N TYR A 625 -13.81 -17.78 5.79
CA TYR A 625 -12.65 -18.64 5.59
C TYR A 625 -12.26 -19.32 6.90
N PHE A 626 -11.65 -20.47 6.76
CA PHE A 626 -10.94 -21.17 7.85
C PHE A 626 -9.62 -21.73 7.32
N ILE A 627 -8.73 -22.15 8.19
CA ILE A 627 -7.47 -22.75 7.82
C ILE A 627 -7.54 -24.24 8.11
N SER A 628 -7.36 -25.06 7.10
CA SER A 628 -7.31 -26.52 7.28
C SER A 628 -6.00 -26.97 7.91
N GLN A 629 -5.98 -28.18 8.51
CA GLN A 629 -4.78 -28.79 9.07
C GLN A 629 -3.63 -28.89 8.04
N GLY A 630 -3.97 -29.04 6.76
CA GLY A 630 -3.01 -28.98 5.64
C GLY A 630 -2.45 -27.59 5.35
N LYS A 631 -2.73 -26.61 6.22
CA LYS A 631 -2.24 -25.23 6.13
C LYS A 631 -2.74 -24.47 4.91
N THR A 632 -3.85 -24.86 4.31
CA THR A 632 -4.50 -24.17 3.20
C THR A 632 -5.71 -23.37 3.70
N ARG A 633 -5.92 -22.18 3.12
CA ARG A 633 -7.13 -21.40 3.35
C ARG A 633 -8.27 -22.04 2.59
N LYS A 634 -9.36 -22.32 3.30
CA LYS A 634 -10.59 -22.90 2.81
C LYS A 634 -11.70 -21.87 2.85
N GLN A 635 -12.61 -21.94 1.89
CA GLN A 635 -13.74 -21.02 1.75
C GLN A 635 -15.04 -21.72 2.11
N THR A 636 -15.87 -21.01 2.85
CA THR A 636 -17.22 -21.45 3.20
C THR A 636 -18.14 -20.23 3.30
N HIS A 637 -19.44 -20.44 3.47
CA HIS A 637 -20.42 -19.36 3.64
C HIS A 637 -21.20 -19.52 4.93
N ILE A 638 -21.23 -18.45 5.75
CA ILE A 638 -22.05 -18.38 6.94
C ILE A 638 -23.49 -18.12 6.49
N GLN A 639 -24.41 -18.97 6.93
CA GLN A 639 -25.83 -18.86 6.63
C GLN A 639 -26.50 -18.02 7.73
N ASN A 640 -26.94 -16.82 7.39
CA ASN A 640 -27.54 -15.86 8.34
C ASN A 640 -29.04 -15.71 8.09
N ASN A 641 -29.75 -15.09 9.03
CA ASN A 641 -31.15 -14.75 8.94
C ASN A 641 -32.04 -15.99 8.59
N GLU A 642 -32.84 -15.91 7.57
CA GLU A 642 -33.73 -17.01 7.13
C GLU A 642 -32.94 -18.25 6.67
N LYS A 643 -31.80 -18.05 6.03
CA LYS A 643 -30.91 -19.14 5.58
C LYS A 643 -30.32 -19.94 6.74
N ARG A 644 -30.13 -19.29 7.90
CA ARG A 644 -29.66 -19.96 9.12
C ARG A 644 -30.58 -21.07 9.57
N LYS A 645 -31.89 -20.84 9.54
CA LYS A 645 -32.90 -21.87 9.90
C LYS A 645 -32.74 -23.08 8.98
N ASN A 646 -32.70 -22.88 7.68
CA ASN A 646 -32.56 -23.96 6.70
C ASN A 646 -31.20 -24.73 6.90
N CYS A 647 -30.15 -24.01 7.25
CA CYS A 647 -28.84 -24.62 7.54
C CYS A 647 -28.91 -25.54 8.78
N ILE A 648 -29.56 -25.13 9.84
CA ILE A 648 -29.71 -25.89 11.08
C ILE A 648 -30.67 -27.08 10.89
N ASP A 649 -31.76 -26.91 10.15
CA ASP A 649 -32.74 -27.95 9.90
C ASP A 649 -32.14 -29.20 9.22
N GLN A 650 -31.04 -29.07 8.48
CA GLN A 650 -30.31 -30.20 7.90
C GLN A 650 -29.71 -31.14 8.97
N PHE A 651 -29.53 -30.68 10.21
CA PHE A 651 -29.11 -31.54 11.32
C PHE A 651 -30.31 -32.32 11.96
N GLY A 652 -31.56 -31.89 11.67
CA GLY A 652 -32.77 -32.51 12.18
C GLY A 652 -32.84 -34.04 11.97
N PRO A 653 -32.56 -34.59 10.77
CA PRO A 653 -32.54 -36.03 10.52
C PRO A 653 -31.63 -36.82 11.46
N ALA A 654 -30.48 -36.28 11.83
CA ALA A 654 -29.51 -36.90 12.75
C ALA A 654 -30.09 -37.01 14.18
N LEU A 655 -31.00 -36.14 14.55
CA LEU A 655 -31.70 -36.14 15.85
C LEU A 655 -33.08 -36.84 15.81
N SER A 656 -33.60 -37.20 14.65
CA SER A 656 -34.95 -37.68 14.47
C SER A 656 -35.28 -38.96 15.25
N SER A 657 -34.28 -39.76 15.60
CA SER A 657 -34.38 -40.94 16.48
C SER A 657 -34.43 -40.58 17.97
N ASN A 658 -34.08 -39.36 18.36
CA ASN A 658 -33.98 -38.91 19.74
C ASN A 658 -35.16 -37.95 20.08
N LYS A 659 -36.27 -38.49 20.57
CA LYS A 659 -37.47 -37.74 20.95
C LYS A 659 -37.32 -36.88 22.23
N LEU A 660 -36.17 -36.95 22.89
CA LEU A 660 -35.93 -36.29 24.18
C LEU A 660 -35.35 -34.88 24.03
N VAL A 661 -34.96 -34.50 22.83
CA VAL A 661 -34.23 -33.23 22.60
C VAL A 661 -34.75 -32.51 21.36
N ASN A 662 -34.99 -31.22 21.49
CA ASN A 662 -35.29 -30.36 20.34
C ASN A 662 -33.99 -29.95 19.62
N LEU A 663 -34.09 -29.69 18.33
CA LEU A 663 -32.96 -29.22 17.50
C LEU A 663 -32.33 -27.95 18.09
N THR A 664 -33.15 -27.01 18.57
CA THR A 664 -32.71 -25.76 19.19
C THR A 664 -32.00 -25.93 20.54
N ASP A 665 -32.22 -27.08 21.22
CA ASP A 665 -31.50 -27.39 22.47
C ASP A 665 -30.05 -27.81 22.20
N VAL A 666 -29.76 -28.36 21.01
CA VAL A 666 -28.43 -28.81 20.60
C VAL A 666 -27.72 -27.74 19.81
N VAL A 667 -28.38 -27.17 18.81
CA VAL A 667 -27.84 -26.05 18.00
C VAL A 667 -28.45 -24.76 18.51
N THR A 668 -27.83 -24.20 19.55
CA THR A 668 -28.29 -22.94 20.17
C THR A 668 -28.03 -21.73 19.25
N ASN A 669 -28.55 -20.55 19.62
CA ASN A 669 -28.32 -19.30 18.92
C ASN A 669 -26.85 -18.82 18.96
N ARG A 670 -26.03 -19.45 19.78
CA ARG A 670 -24.58 -19.17 19.87
C ARG A 670 -23.75 -19.76 18.74
N PHE A 671 -24.35 -20.63 17.93
CA PHE A 671 -23.64 -21.20 16.77
C PHE A 671 -23.88 -20.40 15.50
N LEU A 672 -22.82 -20.16 14.74
CA LEU A 672 -22.86 -19.85 13.32
C LEU A 672 -22.92 -21.18 12.55
N CYS A 673 -23.76 -21.26 11.53
CA CYS A 673 -23.90 -22.43 10.66
C CYS A 673 -23.27 -22.13 9.30
N THR A 674 -22.40 -23.00 8.80
CA THR A 674 -21.75 -22.88 7.50
C THR A 674 -21.99 -24.09 6.62
N GLY A 675 -21.82 -23.91 5.31
CA GLY A 675 -22.04 -24.93 4.29
C GLY A 675 -23.42 -24.86 3.63
N GLY A 676 -23.53 -25.52 2.48
CA GLY A 676 -24.77 -25.63 1.73
C GLY A 676 -25.19 -24.36 1.00
N SER A 677 -24.24 -23.52 0.58
CA SER A 677 -24.52 -22.42 -0.33
C SER A 677 -25.07 -22.94 -1.67
N ALA A 678 -26.19 -22.39 -2.13
CA ALA A 678 -26.74 -22.74 -3.42
C ALA A 678 -25.94 -22.15 -4.60
N ALA A 679 -25.17 -21.10 -4.37
CA ALA A 679 -24.43 -20.37 -5.39
C ALA A 679 -22.95 -20.78 -5.46
N HIS A 680 -22.40 -21.38 -4.40
CA HIS A 680 -20.98 -21.64 -4.26
C HIS A 680 -20.70 -23.03 -3.69
N LYS A 681 -19.57 -23.63 -4.07
CA LYS A 681 -19.10 -24.87 -3.47
C LYS A 681 -18.41 -24.57 -2.13
N ASP A 682 -19.08 -24.89 -1.04
CA ASP A 682 -18.53 -24.72 0.31
C ASP A 682 -17.54 -25.82 0.65
N GLU A 683 -16.45 -25.46 1.30
CA GLU A 683 -15.51 -26.37 1.93
C GLU A 683 -15.88 -26.54 3.41
N LEU A 684 -15.76 -27.76 3.91
CA LEU A 684 -16.09 -28.13 5.28
C LEU A 684 -14.83 -28.42 6.11
N THR A 685 -14.99 -28.30 7.43
CA THR A 685 -13.91 -28.52 8.39
C THR A 685 -13.64 -30.01 8.58
N CYS A 686 -12.39 -30.34 8.89
CA CYS A 686 -11.92 -31.69 9.17
C CYS A 686 -11.43 -31.80 10.61
N LYS A 687 -11.23 -33.04 11.06
CA LYS A 687 -10.60 -33.30 12.37
C LYS A 687 -9.23 -32.62 12.41
N GLY A 688 -9.00 -31.80 13.44
CA GLY A 688 -7.79 -30.97 13.59
C GLY A 688 -7.93 -29.52 13.13
N ASP A 689 -9.07 -29.13 12.53
CA ASP A 689 -9.40 -27.73 12.27
C ASP A 689 -10.08 -27.06 13.49
N SER A 690 -10.52 -27.89 14.45
CA SER A 690 -11.17 -27.46 15.70
C SER A 690 -10.36 -26.41 16.45
N GLY A 691 -11.04 -25.41 16.99
CA GLY A 691 -10.44 -24.30 17.73
C GLY A 691 -9.83 -23.21 16.84
N GLY A 692 -9.67 -23.48 15.55
CA GLY A 692 -9.21 -22.49 14.58
C GLY A 692 -10.21 -21.36 14.38
N PRO A 693 -9.77 -20.21 13.88
CA PRO A 693 -10.66 -19.08 13.61
C PRO A 693 -11.50 -19.36 12.36
N LEU A 694 -12.82 -19.10 12.48
CA LEU A 694 -13.67 -18.78 11.34
C LEU A 694 -13.58 -17.25 11.15
N PHE A 695 -13.11 -16.81 10.00
CA PHE A 695 -12.82 -15.41 9.78
C PHE A 695 -13.28 -14.94 8.40
N LEU A 696 -13.53 -13.64 8.29
CA LEU A 696 -13.87 -12.99 7.04
C LEU A 696 -12.97 -11.77 6.80
N ARG A 697 -12.94 -11.33 5.56
CA ARG A 697 -12.24 -10.12 5.15
C ARG A 697 -13.23 -8.98 4.96
N LYS A 698 -12.95 -7.85 5.61
CA LYS A 698 -13.64 -6.59 5.36
C LYS A 698 -12.59 -5.52 5.09
N GLY A 699 -12.64 -4.90 3.91
CA GLY A 699 -11.55 -4.05 3.44
C GLY A 699 -10.22 -4.80 3.40
N MET A 700 -9.19 -4.23 4.02
CA MET A 700 -7.82 -4.82 4.06
C MET A 700 -7.52 -5.58 5.36
N ARG A 701 -8.55 -5.96 6.13
CA ARG A 701 -8.39 -6.62 7.43
C ARG A 701 -9.20 -7.90 7.54
N TYR A 702 -8.70 -8.81 8.35
CA TYR A 702 -9.35 -10.07 8.70
C TYR A 702 -9.93 -10.03 10.11
N PHE A 703 -11.18 -10.43 10.23
CA PHE A 703 -11.96 -10.43 11.49
C PHE A 703 -12.37 -11.84 11.83
N GLN A 704 -12.10 -12.27 13.06
CA GLN A 704 -12.58 -13.54 13.56
C GLN A 704 -14.03 -13.40 14.01
N VAL A 705 -14.93 -14.11 13.36
CA VAL A 705 -16.38 -14.10 13.70
C VAL A 705 -16.81 -15.39 14.41
N GLY A 706 -16.03 -16.45 14.29
CA GLY A 706 -16.33 -17.73 14.94
C GLY A 706 -15.09 -18.51 15.39
N VAL A 707 -15.34 -19.52 16.21
CA VAL A 707 -14.37 -20.55 16.61
C VAL A 707 -14.87 -21.88 16.07
N VAL A 708 -14.06 -22.57 15.26
CA VAL A 708 -14.42 -23.88 14.67
C VAL A 708 -14.67 -24.89 15.79
N SER A 709 -15.84 -25.52 15.80
CA SER A 709 -16.24 -26.43 16.85
C SER A 709 -16.54 -27.84 16.34
N TRP A 710 -17.64 -28.06 15.60
CA TRP A 710 -18.02 -29.39 15.14
C TRP A 710 -18.80 -29.36 13.82
N GLY A 711 -18.89 -30.54 13.16
CA GLY A 711 -19.61 -30.71 11.90
C GLY A 711 -20.59 -31.89 11.96
N THR A 712 -21.62 -31.86 11.09
CA THR A 712 -22.67 -32.90 11.05
C THR A 712 -22.20 -34.22 10.43
N LYS A 713 -21.20 -34.16 9.54
CA LYS A 713 -20.70 -35.31 8.82
C LYS A 713 -19.19 -35.31 8.73
N TYR A 714 -18.61 -36.48 8.85
CA TYR A 714 -17.16 -36.67 8.62
C TYR A 714 -16.93 -36.81 7.10
N VAL A 715 -16.49 -35.72 6.47
CA VAL A 715 -16.30 -35.62 5.01
C VAL A 715 -14.84 -35.69 4.58
N CYS A 716 -13.95 -36.12 5.48
CA CYS A 716 -12.51 -36.11 5.25
C CYS A 716 -11.95 -37.53 5.18
N ASP A 717 -10.92 -37.73 4.34
CA ASP A 717 -10.19 -38.97 4.26
C ASP A 717 -9.29 -39.23 5.49
N SER A 718 -8.59 -40.38 5.54
CA SER A 718 -7.65 -40.74 6.62
C SER A 718 -6.49 -39.77 6.78
N ASN A 719 -6.23 -38.94 5.78
CA ASN A 719 -5.20 -37.87 5.76
C ASN A 719 -5.78 -36.48 6.06
N SER A 720 -7.02 -36.39 6.57
CA SER A 720 -7.75 -35.14 6.83
C SER A 720 -7.91 -34.24 5.60
N LYS A 721 -8.00 -34.85 4.40
CA LYS A 721 -8.34 -34.14 3.17
C LYS A 721 -9.84 -34.25 2.90
N PRO A 722 -10.51 -33.16 2.50
CA PRO A 722 -11.91 -33.22 2.12
C PRO A 722 -12.13 -34.17 0.94
N SER A 723 -13.21 -34.96 1.00
CA SER A 723 -13.67 -35.76 -0.13
C SER A 723 -14.03 -34.86 -1.31
N SER A 724 -13.85 -35.35 -2.54
CA SER A 724 -14.32 -34.65 -3.73
C SER A 724 -15.85 -34.45 -3.76
N ASP A 725 -16.59 -35.35 -3.09
CA ASP A 725 -18.05 -35.37 -3.03
C ASP A 725 -18.50 -35.02 -1.62
N ILE A 726 -18.74 -33.73 -1.37
CA ILE A 726 -19.31 -33.23 -0.12
C ILE A 726 -20.81 -33.41 -0.19
N PRO A 727 -21.44 -34.13 0.79
CA PRO A 727 -22.90 -34.27 0.83
C PRO A 727 -23.58 -32.92 0.95
N GLU A 728 -24.67 -32.70 0.21
CA GLU A 728 -25.40 -31.43 0.19
C GLU A 728 -25.99 -31.04 1.54
N ASP A 729 -26.24 -32.03 2.44
CA ASP A 729 -26.74 -31.86 3.80
C ASP A 729 -25.65 -31.73 4.86
N ALA A 730 -24.36 -31.74 4.50
CA ALA A 730 -23.26 -31.56 5.43
C ALA A 730 -23.14 -30.09 5.86
N ARG A 731 -23.01 -29.87 7.17
CA ARG A 731 -22.93 -28.54 7.80
C ARG A 731 -21.89 -28.52 8.89
N ASP A 732 -21.28 -27.34 9.08
CA ASP A 732 -20.39 -27.08 10.21
C ASP A 732 -20.98 -26.02 11.14
N PHE A 733 -20.65 -26.16 12.42
CA PHE A 733 -21.10 -25.26 13.47
C PHE A 733 -19.90 -24.68 14.21
N HIS A 734 -19.94 -23.36 14.39
CA HIS A 734 -18.86 -22.58 14.97
C HIS A 734 -19.42 -21.71 16.10
N ILE A 735 -18.71 -21.58 17.21
CA ILE A 735 -19.13 -20.66 18.27
C ILE A 735 -18.99 -19.21 17.77
N SER A 736 -20.10 -18.49 17.75
CA SER A 736 -20.10 -17.07 17.40
C SER A 736 -19.30 -16.24 18.41
N VAL A 737 -18.33 -15.49 17.94
CA VAL A 737 -17.55 -14.58 18.78
C VAL A 737 -18.48 -13.52 19.43
N PHE A 738 -19.49 -13.06 18.72
CA PHE A 738 -20.44 -12.07 19.26
C PHE A 738 -21.21 -12.58 20.48
N SER A 739 -21.55 -13.87 20.53
CA SER A 739 -22.27 -14.47 21.64
C SER A 739 -21.46 -14.59 22.94
N ILE A 740 -20.12 -14.52 22.84
CA ILE A 740 -19.20 -14.69 23.98
C ILE A 740 -18.46 -13.39 24.36
N ILE A 741 -18.79 -12.26 23.74
CA ILE A 741 -18.15 -10.97 24.03
C ILE A 741 -18.17 -10.60 25.53
N PRO A 742 -19.27 -10.79 26.29
CA PRO A 742 -19.26 -10.49 27.72
C PRO A 742 -18.17 -11.26 28.48
N TRP A 743 -18.02 -12.55 28.19
CA TRP A 743 -16.99 -13.40 28.78
C TRP A 743 -15.57 -12.99 28.32
N LEU A 744 -15.38 -12.71 27.03
CA LEU A 744 -14.10 -12.22 26.52
C LEU A 744 -13.70 -10.89 27.18
N LYS A 745 -14.65 -9.95 27.35
CA LYS A 745 -14.43 -8.68 28.03
C LYS A 745 -14.02 -8.83 29.48
N GLN A 746 -14.58 -9.83 30.20
CA GLN A 746 -14.21 -10.12 31.58
C GLN A 746 -12.73 -10.53 31.70
N HIS A 747 -12.21 -11.31 30.76
CA HIS A 747 -10.84 -11.85 30.82
C HIS A 747 -9.81 -10.97 30.09
N LEU A 748 -10.20 -10.32 28.99
CA LEU A 748 -9.32 -9.57 28.11
C LEU A 748 -9.44 -8.03 28.27
N GLY A 749 -10.35 -7.55 29.11
CA GLY A 749 -10.65 -6.11 29.21
C GLY A 749 -9.51 -5.25 29.74
N LYS A 750 -8.43 -5.87 30.24
CA LYS A 750 -7.18 -5.17 30.61
C LYS A 750 -6.22 -5.03 29.44
N ASP A 751 -6.32 -5.91 28.47
CA ASP A 751 -5.42 -6.00 27.30
C ASP A 751 -6.06 -5.47 26.02
N LEU A 752 -7.41 -5.44 25.97
CA LEU A 752 -8.20 -4.99 24.82
C LEU A 752 -9.30 -4.02 25.25
N ASP A 753 -9.44 -2.91 24.55
CA ASP A 753 -10.51 -1.94 24.74
C ASP A 753 -11.78 -2.43 24.01
N PHE A 754 -12.80 -2.84 24.77
CA PHE A 754 -14.08 -3.25 24.20
C PHE A 754 -15.06 -2.07 24.04
N LEU A 755 -15.88 -2.16 22.98
CA LEU A 755 -17.00 -1.24 22.75
C LEU A 755 -18.15 -1.48 23.75
N PRO A 756 -19.10 -0.54 23.87
CA PRO A 756 -20.39 -0.81 24.50
C PRO A 756 -21.09 -1.98 23.80
N ILE A 757 -21.68 -2.87 24.62
CA ILE A 757 -22.42 -4.05 24.17
C ILE A 757 -23.85 -3.65 23.85
#